data_0a6a9c66d81ecb7362f7b9bbd2c0a0b2
#
_entry.id   0a6a9c66d81ecb7362f7b9bbd2c0a0b2
#
_cell.length_a   1.000
_cell.length_b   1.000
_cell.length_c   1.000
_cell.angle_alpha   90.00
_cell.angle_beta   90.00
_cell.angle_gamma   90.00
#
_symmetry.space_group_name_H-M   'P 1'
#
loop_
_entity.id
_entity.type
_entity.pdbx_description
1 polymer ?
#
loop_
_entity_poly.entity_id
_entity_poly.type
_entity_poly.pdbx_seq_one_letter_code
_entity_poly.pdbx_strand_id
1 'polypeptide(L)'
;MFEYERARRKEESVEQSMGPVMCDPRSLIEGLNPQQEEAVKYYGRALLIGAGAGSGKTRVLTRRIAWLLAHGFWASSILAITFTNKAAAEMRERLVTLVGPEAEHMWISTFHSACVRILRRDGKEIGLKSGFSIYDTADSERLVKLIAADLNIDTKRYTPRMLLGKISDCKNALVSWKDQLKKANCDYTPGQRGYQVSAGDVDELVAVVYAEYQHRLALANAVDFDDLIMRTVELLQTCPQVSEYYRHRFRYIFVDEYQDTNHAQYVLVRELSGIDSDEQPDPQARGAGRVGPSWITVVGDSDQSIYAFRGADIRNIQDFEQDFPNAKTIMLEQNYRSTQTILDAANAVIAKNENRKPKKLWTALGQGDKIVGYAADNAQQEAGWIANEIARIHTEEDVAYRDIAIMYRANAQSRSLEEAMINANLPYQLVGGTKFYERREVKDAIAYLQAIVNPADNVNVRRILNVPKRGLGARAEGLVAGYADAHGLTFFESIEHMDQIEGMTGRTTKPLGAFRDLMHELADFAKEHDSKPSEVVAEVLDKSGLLEELQRSEDPQDASRVDNLSQLQSVAAEFEQNTPDATLAGFLETTALVADSDQLPGEGEDSGKVTMMTLHTAKGLEYPYVFLTGMEQGTFPHQRAMEDTSELSEERRLAYVGITRAKRRLYVTRAAVRAQWGQANDMMPSQFLDEIPDELIDWKRREAGVERMRASWGDDDEFGGWDDDDDFGSTSFGGSMYGSSTYGSSSYGSGSRGSHSTYGSSHGSHSSYGSGRSSYGSGSRRFSGGLHSGSSSYGSYGSSRSSYGSGKPSGKSGKVTTRRAKPKDLTKSAPASSLDGNNGLSISDFQIGDRITHDHYGLGKVIETQDKGANSVITVDFGTDGVKRLLLRVAPIEKL
;
A
#
# COMPACT_ATOMS: atom_id res chain seq x y z
N MET A 1 7.54 -21.04 31.73
CA MET A 1 8.70 -20.64 32.53
C MET A 1 9.99 -21.36 32.10
N PHE A 2 10.08 -22.70 32.10
CA PHE A 2 11.30 -23.44 31.72
C PHE A 2 11.75 -23.22 30.26
N GLU A 3 10.85 -23.10 29.31
CA GLU A 3 11.22 -22.81 27.90
C GLU A 3 11.79 -21.40 27.73
N TYR A 4 11.21 -20.42 28.39
CA TYR A 4 11.72 -19.03 28.37
C TYR A 4 13.09 -18.90 29.07
N GLU A 5 13.28 -19.59 30.21
CA GLU A 5 14.59 -19.66 30.87
C GLU A 5 15.63 -20.36 29.99
N ARG A 6 15.23 -21.42 29.28
CA ARG A 6 16.12 -22.13 28.37
C ARG A 6 16.50 -21.30 27.13
N ALA A 7 15.54 -20.58 26.54
CA ALA A 7 15.79 -19.66 25.43
C ALA A 7 16.74 -18.55 25.89
N ARG A 8 16.48 -17.95 27.06
CA ARG A 8 17.33 -16.93 27.65
C ARG A 8 18.77 -17.43 27.91
N ARG A 9 18.95 -18.63 28.50
CA ARG A 9 20.27 -19.22 28.72
C ARG A 9 21.02 -19.52 27.42
N LYS A 10 20.30 -19.89 26.34
CA LYS A 10 20.88 -20.11 25.02
C LYS A 10 21.35 -18.77 24.42
N GLU A 11 20.56 -17.73 24.54
CA GLU A 11 20.92 -16.37 24.13
C GLU A 11 22.10 -15.84 24.95
N GLU A 12 22.09 -15.96 26.27
CA GLU A 12 23.21 -15.57 27.14
C GLU A 12 24.50 -16.34 26.82
N SER A 13 24.43 -17.61 26.41
CA SER A 13 25.60 -18.42 26.03
C SER A 13 26.19 -18.00 24.68
N VAL A 14 25.37 -17.58 23.74
CA VAL A 14 25.80 -17.03 22.44
C VAL A 14 26.46 -15.65 22.68
N GLU A 15 25.87 -14.83 23.51
CA GLU A 15 26.41 -13.52 23.89
C GLU A 15 27.77 -13.59 24.58
N GLN A 16 27.98 -14.57 25.46
CA GLN A 16 29.28 -14.77 26.14
C GLN A 16 30.40 -15.24 25.20
N SER A 17 30.07 -15.76 24.03
CA SER A 17 31.04 -16.16 23.02
C SER A 17 31.45 -15.03 22.07
N MET A 18 30.76 -13.91 22.11
CA MET A 18 31.02 -12.75 21.25
C MET A 18 31.94 -11.77 21.97
N GLY A 19 32.97 -11.32 21.25
CA GLY A 19 33.88 -10.28 21.73
C GLY A 19 33.21 -8.91 21.74
N PRO A 20 33.75 -7.92 22.46
CA PRO A 20 33.24 -6.55 22.44
C PRO A 20 33.34 -5.95 21.03
N VAL A 21 32.32 -5.18 20.65
CA VAL A 21 32.30 -4.42 19.38
C VAL A 21 33.54 -3.55 19.28
N MET A 22 34.39 -3.79 18.27
CA MET A 22 35.68 -3.10 18.06
C MET A 22 35.49 -1.77 17.30
N CYS A 23 34.54 -0.95 17.70
CA CYS A 23 34.30 0.38 17.13
C CYS A 23 34.77 1.48 18.07
N ASP A 24 35.57 2.45 17.55
CA ASP A 24 35.91 3.64 18.33
C ASP A 24 34.68 4.54 18.49
N PRO A 25 34.20 4.76 19.74
CA PRO A 25 33.04 5.62 19.96
C PRO A 25 33.22 7.04 19.43
N ARG A 26 34.46 7.53 19.28
CA ARG A 26 34.74 8.86 18.75
C ARG A 26 34.34 8.98 17.27
N SER A 27 34.58 7.94 16.48
CA SER A 27 34.21 7.93 15.07
C SER A 27 32.69 8.01 14.85
N LEU A 28 31.90 7.55 15.81
CA LEU A 28 30.44 7.57 15.74
C LEU A 28 29.81 8.97 15.87
N ILE A 29 30.54 9.94 16.43
CA ILE A 29 30.07 11.30 16.60
C ILE A 29 30.71 12.28 15.61
N GLU A 30 31.71 11.84 14.86
CA GLU A 30 32.39 12.65 13.87
C GLU A 30 31.43 13.11 12.76
N GLY A 31 31.45 14.41 12.45
CA GLY A 31 30.61 15.03 11.43
C GLY A 31 29.12 15.14 11.82
N LEU A 32 28.77 14.99 13.10
CA LEU A 32 27.46 15.34 13.64
C LEU A 32 27.42 16.80 14.06
N ASN A 33 26.25 17.44 13.91
CA ASN A 33 26.01 18.73 14.53
C ASN A 33 25.76 18.57 16.05
N PRO A 34 25.79 19.69 16.86
CA PRO A 34 25.65 19.58 18.30
C PRO A 34 24.36 18.88 18.76
N GLN A 35 23.22 19.10 18.12
CA GLN A 35 21.94 18.48 18.47
C GLN A 35 21.94 16.98 18.12
N GLN A 36 22.51 16.61 16.97
CA GLN A 36 22.68 15.20 16.58
C GLN A 36 23.61 14.47 17.55
N GLU A 37 24.74 15.10 17.94
CA GLU A 37 25.67 14.55 18.92
C GLU A 37 25.01 14.39 20.29
N GLU A 38 24.23 15.41 20.76
CA GLU A 38 23.46 15.32 22.01
C GLU A 38 22.50 14.13 21.97
N ALA A 39 21.75 13.94 20.85
CA ALA A 39 20.81 12.85 20.70
C ALA A 39 21.50 11.47 20.69
N VAL A 40 22.68 11.34 20.04
CA VAL A 40 23.46 10.10 20.02
C VAL A 40 23.97 9.74 21.40
N LYS A 41 24.50 10.71 22.16
CA LYS A 41 25.11 10.51 23.47
C LYS A 41 24.12 10.49 24.65
N TYR A 42 22.85 10.88 24.41
CA TYR A 42 21.86 11.00 25.47
C TYR A 42 21.73 9.69 26.26
N TYR A 43 21.86 9.81 27.59
CA TYR A 43 21.75 8.70 28.51
C TYR A 43 20.54 8.92 29.42
N GLY A 44 19.37 8.45 29.01
CA GLY A 44 18.13 8.62 29.76
C GLY A 44 17.07 7.65 29.22
N ARG A 45 16.02 7.39 30.01
CA ARG A 45 15.04 6.37 29.80
C ARG A 45 14.18 6.58 28.55
N ALA A 46 13.75 7.80 28.29
CA ALA A 46 12.91 8.14 27.17
C ALA A 46 13.49 9.32 26.38
N LEU A 47 13.58 9.19 25.07
CA LEU A 47 14.08 10.22 24.17
C LEU A 47 13.14 10.35 22.98
N LEU A 48 12.63 11.55 22.75
CA LEU A 48 11.97 11.96 21.51
C LEU A 48 12.95 12.79 20.67
N ILE A 49 13.24 12.34 19.47
CA ILE A 49 14.00 13.10 18.48
C ILE A 49 12.99 13.68 17.49
N GLY A 50 12.63 14.96 17.68
CA GLY A 50 11.78 15.70 16.77
C GLY A 50 12.60 16.18 15.57
N ALA A 51 12.54 15.50 14.45
CA ALA A 51 13.49 15.67 13.37
C ALA A 51 12.78 16.12 12.08
N GLY A 52 13.10 17.30 11.59
CA GLY A 52 12.55 17.79 10.32
C GLY A 52 12.95 16.95 9.10
N ALA A 53 12.31 17.20 7.95
CA ALA A 53 12.69 16.58 6.70
C ALA A 53 14.19 16.78 6.40
N GLY A 54 14.89 15.73 5.95
CA GLY A 54 16.31 15.82 5.57
C GLY A 54 17.29 16.18 6.69
N SER A 55 16.89 16.10 7.96
CA SER A 55 17.75 16.43 9.12
C SER A 55 18.65 15.27 9.58
N GLY A 56 18.65 14.15 8.87
CA GLY A 56 19.46 12.98 9.19
C GLY A 56 18.86 12.09 10.28
N LYS A 57 17.53 11.93 10.37
CA LYS A 57 16.83 11.06 11.32
C LYS A 57 17.49 9.70 11.46
N THR A 58 17.53 8.94 10.37
CA THR A 58 18.07 7.58 10.33
C THR A 58 19.57 7.55 10.66
N ARG A 59 20.35 8.59 10.27
CA ARG A 59 21.77 8.73 10.64
C ARG A 59 21.96 8.86 12.14
N VAL A 60 21.15 9.67 12.81
CA VAL A 60 21.20 9.84 14.27
C VAL A 60 20.78 8.55 14.96
N LEU A 61 19.71 7.90 14.49
CA LEU A 61 19.18 6.68 15.06
C LEU A 61 20.21 5.53 14.98
N THR A 62 20.81 5.30 13.81
CA THR A 62 21.82 4.25 13.62
C THR A 62 23.09 4.53 14.42
N ARG A 63 23.56 5.79 14.46
CA ARG A 63 24.73 6.15 15.27
C ARG A 63 24.46 6.06 16.77
N ARG A 64 23.24 6.32 17.23
CA ARG A 64 22.84 6.12 18.62
C ARG A 64 22.84 4.63 18.99
N ILE A 65 22.30 3.78 18.14
CA ILE A 65 22.36 2.31 18.33
C ILE A 65 23.82 1.85 18.39
N ALA A 66 24.64 2.27 17.42
CA ALA A 66 26.06 1.95 17.38
C ALA A 66 26.81 2.46 18.62
N TRP A 67 26.45 3.65 19.12
CA TRP A 67 27.01 4.23 20.34
C TRP A 67 26.72 3.36 21.57
N LEU A 68 25.50 2.82 21.71
CA LEU A 68 25.19 1.92 22.81
C LEU A 68 26.00 0.62 22.72
N LEU A 69 26.10 0.02 21.53
CA LEU A 69 26.89 -1.19 21.32
C LEU A 69 28.37 -0.97 21.64
N ALA A 70 28.95 0.16 21.23
CA ALA A 70 30.33 0.53 21.53
C ALA A 70 30.58 0.77 23.03
N HIS A 71 29.51 0.99 23.83
CA HIS A 71 29.57 1.12 25.28
C HIS A 71 29.23 -0.18 26.02
N GLY A 72 29.19 -1.32 25.31
CA GLY A 72 29.05 -2.65 25.90
C GLY A 72 27.60 -3.10 26.13
N PHE A 73 26.62 -2.45 25.45
CA PHE A 73 25.25 -2.96 25.44
C PHE A 73 25.12 -4.10 24.41
N TRP A 74 24.27 -5.06 24.71
CA TRP A 74 24.12 -6.28 23.90
C TRP A 74 23.26 -6.05 22.69
N ALA A 75 23.68 -6.51 21.51
CA ALA A 75 22.92 -6.40 20.25
C ALA A 75 21.56 -7.08 20.33
N SER A 76 21.47 -8.25 20.96
CA SER A 76 20.22 -9.00 21.17
C SER A 76 19.20 -8.31 22.07
N SER A 77 19.65 -7.32 22.88
CA SER A 77 18.77 -6.53 23.75
C SER A 77 18.14 -5.32 23.03
N ILE A 78 18.44 -5.12 21.74
CA ILE A 78 17.97 -4.00 20.94
C ILE A 78 16.84 -4.46 20.01
N LEU A 79 15.72 -3.74 20.07
CA LEU A 79 14.62 -3.80 19.11
C LEU A 79 14.56 -2.46 18.37
N ALA A 80 14.74 -2.46 17.06
CA ALA A 80 14.58 -1.30 16.20
C ALA A 80 13.41 -1.55 15.21
N ILE A 81 12.41 -0.70 15.28
CA ILE A 81 11.19 -0.79 14.49
C ILE A 81 11.16 0.32 13.46
N THR A 82 10.91 -0.03 12.20
CA THR A 82 10.73 0.89 11.08
C THR A 82 9.36 0.69 10.43
N PHE A 83 9.02 1.55 9.47
CA PHE A 83 7.72 1.46 8.78
C PHE A 83 7.75 0.53 7.55
N THR A 84 8.89 0.46 6.83
CA THR A 84 9.04 -0.34 5.61
C THR A 84 10.20 -1.33 5.72
N ASN A 85 10.11 -2.44 4.98
CA ASN A 85 11.18 -3.44 4.93
C ASN A 85 12.47 -2.86 4.33
N LYS A 86 12.36 -1.97 3.33
CA LYS A 86 13.50 -1.24 2.78
C LYS A 86 14.23 -0.42 3.85
N ALA A 87 13.50 0.35 4.65
CA ALA A 87 14.11 1.13 5.75
C ALA A 87 14.78 0.22 6.80
N ALA A 88 14.18 -0.95 7.09
CA ALA A 88 14.79 -1.94 7.99
C ALA A 88 16.08 -2.52 7.41
N ALA A 89 16.11 -2.84 6.11
CA ALA A 89 17.29 -3.34 5.41
C ALA A 89 18.41 -2.30 5.37
N GLU A 90 18.10 -1.05 4.98
CA GLU A 90 19.08 0.07 4.99
C GLU A 90 19.64 0.33 6.39
N MET A 91 18.77 0.30 7.42
CA MET A 91 19.21 0.47 8.80
C MET A 91 20.20 -0.62 9.21
N ARG A 92 19.93 -1.87 8.84
CA ARG A 92 20.80 -3.02 9.12
C ARG A 92 22.16 -2.87 8.41
N GLU A 93 22.15 -2.55 7.12
CA GLU A 93 23.38 -2.36 6.32
C GLU A 93 24.26 -1.24 6.90
N ARG A 94 23.65 -0.10 7.25
CA ARG A 94 24.36 1.03 7.89
C ARG A 94 24.94 0.64 9.25
N LEU A 95 24.23 -0.17 10.04
CA LEU A 95 24.71 -0.64 11.33
C LEU A 95 25.83 -1.67 11.15
N VAL A 96 25.73 -2.61 10.21
CA VAL A 96 26.83 -3.53 9.87
C VAL A 96 28.08 -2.76 9.44
N THR A 97 27.93 -1.70 8.66
CA THR A 97 29.05 -0.81 8.28
C THR A 97 29.68 -0.09 9.48
N LEU A 98 28.89 0.29 10.50
CA LEU A 98 29.35 1.04 11.66
C LEU A 98 29.98 0.17 12.75
N VAL A 99 29.44 -1.02 13.00
CA VAL A 99 29.78 -1.85 14.17
C VAL A 99 30.13 -3.30 13.82
N GLY A 100 30.05 -3.66 12.54
CA GLY A 100 30.36 -5.01 12.08
C GLY A 100 29.19 -6.01 12.17
N PRO A 101 29.51 -7.33 12.04
CA PRO A 101 28.50 -8.40 11.98
C PRO A 101 27.61 -8.55 13.21
N GLU A 102 28.02 -8.00 14.36
CA GLU A 102 27.22 -8.01 15.58
C GLU A 102 25.87 -7.34 15.40
N ALA A 103 25.75 -6.43 14.40
CA ALA A 103 24.47 -5.80 14.04
C ALA A 103 23.42 -6.81 13.57
N GLU A 104 23.82 -7.96 13.04
CA GLU A 104 22.90 -9.00 12.53
C GLU A 104 22.08 -9.68 13.65
N HIS A 105 22.56 -9.61 14.89
CA HIS A 105 21.87 -10.19 16.05
C HIS A 105 20.78 -9.29 16.65
N MET A 106 20.67 -8.04 16.18
CA MET A 106 19.59 -7.13 16.59
C MET A 106 18.27 -7.49 15.90
N TRP A 107 17.15 -7.18 16.56
CA TRP A 107 15.87 -7.18 15.90
C TRP A 107 15.65 -5.83 15.22
N ILE A 108 15.93 -5.79 13.92
CA ILE A 108 15.61 -4.66 13.04
C ILE A 108 14.54 -5.12 12.07
N SER A 109 13.32 -4.61 12.23
CA SER A 109 12.15 -5.08 11.46
C SER A 109 11.05 -4.01 11.38
N THR A 110 10.02 -4.26 10.55
CA THR A 110 8.78 -3.46 10.61
C THR A 110 7.92 -3.89 11.81
N PHE A 111 6.90 -3.09 12.14
CA PHE A 111 5.91 -3.47 13.16
C PHE A 111 5.29 -4.83 12.87
N HIS A 112 4.83 -5.05 11.64
CA HIS A 112 4.18 -6.30 11.24
C HIS A 112 5.13 -7.49 11.29
N SER A 113 6.35 -7.36 10.76
CA SER A 113 7.35 -8.43 10.82
C SER A 113 7.73 -8.80 12.25
N ALA A 114 7.84 -7.82 13.16
CA ALA A 114 8.07 -8.10 14.57
C ALA A 114 6.90 -8.87 15.18
N CYS A 115 5.65 -8.47 14.90
CA CYS A 115 4.44 -9.14 15.38
C CYS A 115 4.32 -10.57 14.84
N VAL A 116 4.55 -10.77 13.54
CA VAL A 116 4.54 -12.13 12.96
C VAL A 116 5.53 -13.03 13.69
N ARG A 117 6.75 -12.55 13.91
CA ARG A 117 7.79 -13.34 14.62
C ARG A 117 7.40 -13.67 16.07
N ILE A 118 6.75 -12.73 16.77
CA ILE A 118 6.21 -12.96 18.12
C ILE A 118 5.09 -13.99 18.06
N LEU A 119 4.11 -13.83 17.18
CA LEU A 119 2.95 -14.70 17.05
C LEU A 119 3.32 -16.11 16.57
N ARG A 120 4.30 -16.26 15.66
CA ARG A 120 4.82 -17.58 15.26
C ARG A 120 5.38 -18.37 16.43
N ARG A 121 6.05 -17.68 17.36
CA ARG A 121 6.66 -18.29 18.53
C ARG A 121 5.67 -18.56 19.64
N ASP A 122 4.87 -17.56 20.02
CA ASP A 122 4.09 -17.54 21.26
C ASP A 122 2.57 -17.49 21.05
N GLY A 123 2.09 -17.37 19.81
CA GLY A 123 0.66 -17.23 19.45
C GLY A 123 -0.20 -18.41 19.94
N LYS A 124 0.40 -19.57 20.19
CA LYS A 124 -0.29 -20.74 20.77
C LYS A 124 -1.00 -20.42 22.11
N GLU A 125 -0.46 -19.46 22.88
CA GLU A 125 -1.03 -19.05 24.17
C GLU A 125 -2.39 -18.34 24.04
N ILE A 126 -2.69 -17.81 22.83
CA ILE A 126 -3.97 -17.18 22.48
C ILE A 126 -4.73 -17.98 21.41
N GLY A 127 -4.37 -19.26 21.22
CA GLY A 127 -5.05 -20.20 20.31
C GLY A 127 -4.66 -20.11 18.84
N LEU A 128 -3.62 -19.36 18.49
CA LEU A 128 -3.12 -19.23 17.12
C LEU A 128 -1.99 -20.24 16.87
N LYS A 129 -2.16 -21.15 15.91
CA LYS A 129 -1.12 -22.13 15.54
C LYS A 129 0.00 -21.42 14.76
N SER A 130 1.24 -21.87 14.91
CA SER A 130 2.41 -21.23 14.26
C SER A 130 2.35 -21.20 12.73
N GLY A 131 1.67 -22.13 12.07
CA GLY A 131 1.48 -22.18 10.61
C GLY A 131 0.31 -21.33 10.12
N PHE A 132 -0.03 -20.22 10.75
CA PHE A 132 -1.15 -19.37 10.32
C PHE A 132 -0.89 -18.68 8.97
N SER A 133 -1.95 -18.50 8.17
CA SER A 133 -1.92 -17.70 6.95
C SER A 133 -2.07 -16.22 7.27
N ILE A 134 -1.42 -15.36 6.46
CA ILE A 134 -1.60 -13.90 6.51
C ILE A 134 -2.43 -13.51 5.29
N TYR A 135 -3.65 -13.02 5.52
CA TYR A 135 -4.54 -12.57 4.47
C TYR A 135 -4.20 -11.15 4.03
N ASP A 136 -4.01 -10.98 2.74
CA ASP A 136 -3.93 -9.64 2.15
C ASP A 136 -5.32 -9.00 2.00
N THR A 137 -5.36 -7.78 1.48
CA THR A 137 -6.62 -7.04 1.28
C THR A 137 -7.61 -7.79 0.38
N ALA A 138 -7.14 -8.47 -0.68
CA ALA A 138 -8.01 -9.18 -1.61
C ALA A 138 -8.58 -10.46 -0.99
N ASP A 139 -7.81 -11.17 -0.17
CA ASP A 139 -8.27 -12.36 0.55
C ASP A 139 -9.28 -11.98 1.63
N SER A 140 -9.02 -10.89 2.35
CA SER A 140 -9.92 -10.30 3.35
C SER A 140 -11.23 -9.82 2.72
N GLU A 141 -11.18 -9.10 1.59
CA GLU A 141 -12.37 -8.70 0.83
C GLU A 141 -13.17 -9.92 0.32
N ARG A 142 -12.48 -10.98 -0.10
CA ARG A 142 -13.12 -12.24 -0.53
C ARG A 142 -13.84 -12.90 0.63
N LEU A 143 -13.22 -12.95 1.81
CA LEU A 143 -13.85 -13.50 3.01
C LEU A 143 -15.09 -12.70 3.41
N VAL A 144 -15.01 -11.36 3.46
CA VAL A 144 -16.16 -10.50 3.75
C VAL A 144 -17.28 -10.67 2.70
N LYS A 145 -16.92 -10.86 1.42
CA LYS A 145 -17.91 -11.14 0.37
C LYS A 145 -18.64 -12.46 0.59
N LEU A 146 -17.96 -13.50 1.05
CA LEU A 146 -18.60 -14.79 1.40
C LEU A 146 -19.53 -14.61 2.60
N ILE A 147 -19.09 -13.91 3.64
CA ILE A 147 -19.91 -13.60 4.82
C ILE A 147 -21.16 -12.82 4.43
N ALA A 148 -21.01 -11.80 3.58
CA ALA A 148 -22.13 -10.99 3.11
C ALA A 148 -23.16 -11.82 2.33
N ALA A 149 -22.71 -12.81 1.55
CA ALA A 149 -23.60 -13.73 0.82
C ALA A 149 -24.36 -14.65 1.80
N ASP A 150 -23.69 -15.19 2.81
CA ASP A 150 -24.28 -16.12 3.80
C ASP A 150 -25.27 -15.40 4.74
N LEU A 151 -25.01 -14.15 5.08
CA LEU A 151 -25.89 -13.28 5.88
C LEU A 151 -26.93 -12.53 5.03
N ASN A 152 -26.99 -12.79 3.71
CA ASN A 152 -27.90 -12.14 2.76
C ASN A 152 -27.83 -10.60 2.79
N ILE A 153 -26.62 -10.05 2.91
CA ILE A 153 -26.36 -8.61 2.92
C ILE A 153 -26.32 -8.07 1.50
N ASP A 154 -26.99 -6.94 1.23
CA ASP A 154 -26.93 -6.23 -0.06
C ASP A 154 -25.53 -5.61 -0.28
N THR A 155 -24.69 -6.30 -1.04
CA THR A 155 -23.31 -5.87 -1.37
C THR A 155 -23.25 -4.67 -2.33
N LYS A 156 -24.34 -4.25 -2.94
CA LYS A 156 -24.41 -3.00 -3.74
C LYS A 156 -24.50 -1.78 -2.83
N ARG A 157 -25.21 -1.91 -1.72
CA ARG A 157 -25.34 -0.85 -0.70
C ARG A 157 -24.17 -0.88 0.28
N TYR A 158 -23.76 -2.06 0.74
CA TYR A 158 -22.69 -2.26 1.71
C TYR A 158 -21.56 -3.07 1.06
N THR A 159 -20.63 -2.38 0.42
CA THR A 159 -19.56 -3.07 -0.30
C THR A 159 -18.62 -3.79 0.65
N PRO A 160 -18.07 -4.96 0.26
CA PRO A 160 -17.09 -5.68 1.09
C PRO A 160 -15.92 -4.80 1.55
N ARG A 161 -15.43 -3.92 0.67
CA ARG A 161 -14.35 -2.98 0.98
C ARG A 161 -14.74 -1.97 2.06
N MET A 162 -15.99 -1.45 2.04
CA MET A 162 -16.48 -0.54 3.07
C MET A 162 -16.57 -1.25 4.43
N LEU A 163 -17.11 -2.48 4.45
CA LEU A 163 -17.23 -3.27 5.68
C LEU A 163 -15.85 -3.62 6.25
N LEU A 164 -14.92 -4.04 5.39
CA LEU A 164 -13.55 -4.32 5.80
C LEU A 164 -12.86 -3.07 6.37
N GLY A 165 -13.06 -1.89 5.76
CA GLY A 165 -12.54 -0.63 6.29
C GLY A 165 -13.04 -0.35 7.71
N LYS A 166 -14.34 -0.58 7.98
CA LYS A 166 -14.90 -0.40 9.33
C LYS A 166 -14.36 -1.41 10.35
N ILE A 167 -14.11 -2.64 9.92
CA ILE A 167 -13.46 -3.67 10.75
C ILE A 167 -12.02 -3.25 11.07
N SER A 168 -11.29 -2.76 10.08
CA SER A 168 -9.92 -2.25 10.23
C SER A 168 -9.87 -1.07 11.23
N ASP A 169 -10.83 -0.11 11.13
CA ASP A 169 -10.95 0.98 12.10
C ASP A 169 -11.09 0.46 13.54
N CYS A 170 -11.94 -0.57 13.75
CA CYS A 170 -12.11 -1.21 15.06
C CYS A 170 -10.82 -1.87 15.55
N LYS A 171 -10.14 -2.65 14.69
CA LYS A 171 -8.90 -3.34 15.04
C LYS A 171 -7.77 -2.37 15.37
N ASN A 172 -7.60 -1.31 14.58
CA ASN A 172 -6.60 -0.27 14.82
C ASN A 172 -6.85 0.53 16.10
N ALA A 173 -8.12 0.62 16.54
CA ALA A 173 -8.52 1.17 17.83
C ALA A 173 -8.51 0.13 18.98
N LEU A 174 -8.07 -1.11 18.74
CA LEU A 174 -8.10 -2.24 19.68
C LEU A 174 -9.51 -2.56 20.22
N VAL A 175 -10.56 -2.24 19.46
CA VAL A 175 -11.95 -2.60 19.79
C VAL A 175 -12.21 -4.02 19.29
N SER A 176 -12.40 -4.96 20.22
CA SER A 176 -12.68 -6.35 19.86
C SER A 176 -14.08 -6.50 19.24
N TRP A 177 -14.28 -7.55 18.43
CA TRP A 177 -15.60 -7.87 17.90
C TRP A 177 -16.66 -8.05 19.00
N LYS A 178 -16.26 -8.57 20.18
CA LYS A 178 -17.15 -8.70 21.36
C LYS A 178 -17.59 -7.35 21.91
N ASP A 179 -16.67 -6.40 21.94
CA ASP A 179 -16.97 -5.06 22.42
C ASP A 179 -17.81 -4.28 21.39
N GLN A 180 -17.55 -4.52 20.07
CA GLN A 180 -18.38 -3.93 19.01
C GLN A 180 -19.81 -4.48 19.03
N LEU A 181 -20.03 -5.81 19.29
CA LEU A 181 -21.38 -6.36 19.49
C LEU A 181 -22.09 -5.73 20.71
N LYS A 182 -21.38 -5.57 21.82
CA LYS A 182 -21.93 -4.88 23.02
C LYS A 182 -22.32 -3.42 22.70
N LYS A 183 -21.44 -2.70 21.98
CA LYS A 183 -21.69 -1.31 21.59
C LYS A 183 -22.92 -1.17 20.69
N ALA A 184 -23.08 -2.11 19.75
CA ALA A 184 -24.24 -2.19 18.87
C ALA A 184 -25.49 -2.79 19.58
N ASN A 185 -25.40 -3.17 20.84
CA ASN A 185 -26.46 -3.85 21.60
C ASN A 185 -27.03 -5.07 20.86
N CYS A 186 -26.14 -5.88 20.28
CA CYS A 186 -26.46 -7.01 19.39
C CYS A 186 -26.10 -8.35 20.03
N ASP A 187 -27.07 -9.30 20.04
CA ASP A 187 -26.91 -10.65 20.63
C ASP A 187 -26.49 -11.71 19.58
N TYR A 188 -25.76 -11.31 18.55
CA TYR A 188 -25.28 -12.25 17.54
C TYR A 188 -24.21 -13.19 18.10
N THR A 189 -24.37 -14.50 17.80
CA THR A 189 -23.35 -15.50 18.06
C THR A 189 -22.68 -15.94 16.75
N PRO A 190 -21.34 -15.85 16.63
CA PRO A 190 -20.64 -16.29 15.42
C PRO A 190 -21.00 -17.70 15.00
N GLY A 191 -21.22 -17.91 13.68
CA GLY A 191 -21.71 -19.18 13.14
C GLY A 191 -23.23 -19.38 13.22
N GLN A 192 -23.99 -18.42 13.77
CA GLN A 192 -25.44 -18.49 13.86
C GLN A 192 -26.09 -18.38 12.47
N ARG A 193 -26.82 -19.42 12.07
CA ARG A 193 -27.54 -19.44 10.79
C ARG A 193 -28.86 -18.65 10.87
N GLY A 194 -29.20 -17.98 9.78
CA GLY A 194 -30.52 -17.31 9.62
C GLY A 194 -30.66 -16.02 10.43
N TYR A 195 -29.59 -15.48 10.98
CA TYR A 195 -29.62 -14.16 11.61
C TYR A 195 -29.93 -13.08 10.54
N GLN A 196 -30.81 -12.18 10.87
CA GLN A 196 -31.20 -11.07 10.01
C GLN A 196 -30.79 -9.75 10.68
N VAL A 197 -29.87 -9.06 10.04
CA VAL A 197 -29.46 -7.72 10.47
C VAL A 197 -30.61 -6.74 10.30
N SER A 198 -30.82 -5.87 11.27
CA SER A 198 -31.86 -4.86 11.24
C SER A 198 -31.67 -3.90 10.05
N ALA A 199 -32.75 -3.67 9.30
CA ALA A 199 -32.67 -2.87 8.08
C ALA A 199 -32.25 -1.43 8.39
N GLY A 200 -31.09 -1.02 7.90
CA GLY A 200 -30.56 0.34 8.03
C GLY A 200 -29.66 0.59 9.24
N ASP A 201 -29.50 -0.37 10.13
CA ASP A 201 -28.55 -0.27 11.24
C ASP A 201 -27.15 -0.68 10.77
N VAL A 202 -26.29 0.31 10.55
CA VAL A 202 -24.92 0.09 10.08
C VAL A 202 -24.03 -0.41 11.22
N ASP A 203 -24.27 0.00 12.46
CA ASP A 203 -23.47 -0.42 13.61
C ASP A 203 -23.71 -1.90 13.95
N GLU A 204 -24.96 -2.35 13.92
CA GLU A 204 -25.29 -3.77 14.03
C GLU A 204 -24.68 -4.59 12.88
N LEU A 205 -24.80 -4.09 11.63
CA LEU A 205 -24.24 -4.73 10.46
C LEU A 205 -22.74 -4.93 10.59
N VAL A 206 -22.00 -3.89 10.95
CA VAL A 206 -20.55 -3.96 11.15
C VAL A 206 -20.19 -4.92 12.28
N ALA A 207 -20.92 -4.88 13.40
CA ALA A 207 -20.66 -5.75 14.54
C ALA A 207 -20.84 -7.24 14.19
N VAL A 208 -21.93 -7.57 13.47
CA VAL A 208 -22.23 -8.95 13.04
C VAL A 208 -21.19 -9.44 12.03
N VAL A 209 -20.87 -8.63 11.01
CA VAL A 209 -19.86 -9.00 10.00
C VAL A 209 -18.48 -9.15 10.64
N TYR A 210 -18.11 -8.27 11.55
CA TYR A 210 -16.83 -8.35 12.26
C TYR A 210 -16.74 -9.62 13.12
N ALA A 211 -17.79 -9.95 13.85
CA ALA A 211 -17.83 -11.17 14.66
C ALA A 211 -17.68 -12.44 13.81
N GLU A 212 -18.41 -12.51 12.67
CA GLU A 212 -18.32 -13.63 11.75
C GLU A 212 -16.96 -13.68 11.02
N TYR A 213 -16.40 -12.52 10.68
CA TYR A 213 -15.08 -12.39 10.06
C TYR A 213 -13.97 -12.97 10.95
N GLN A 214 -13.94 -12.57 12.24
CA GLN A 214 -12.97 -13.08 13.20
C GLN A 214 -13.17 -14.58 13.51
N HIS A 215 -14.42 -15.04 13.54
CA HIS A 215 -14.71 -16.46 13.69
C HIS A 215 -14.14 -17.28 12.52
N ARG A 216 -14.35 -16.85 11.28
CA ARG A 216 -13.84 -17.56 10.10
C ARG A 216 -12.33 -17.47 9.96
N LEU A 217 -11.71 -16.36 10.34
CA LEU A 217 -10.25 -16.26 10.43
C LEU A 217 -9.69 -17.27 11.45
N ALA A 218 -10.32 -17.38 12.63
CA ALA A 218 -9.90 -18.34 13.65
C ALA A 218 -10.04 -19.80 13.19
N LEU A 219 -11.15 -20.15 12.50
CA LEU A 219 -11.35 -21.49 11.92
C LEU A 219 -10.31 -21.80 10.83
N ALA A 220 -9.97 -20.80 10.00
CA ALA A 220 -8.98 -20.94 8.96
C ALA A 220 -7.52 -20.88 9.48
N ASN A 221 -7.31 -20.72 10.79
CA ASN A 221 -6.01 -20.40 11.35
C ASN A 221 -5.31 -19.30 10.55
N ALA A 222 -6.01 -18.19 10.33
CA ALA A 222 -5.54 -17.05 9.53
C ALA A 222 -5.67 -15.76 10.35
N VAL A 223 -4.87 -14.78 9.98
CA VAL A 223 -4.89 -13.41 10.48
C VAL A 223 -4.80 -12.45 9.31
N ASP A 224 -5.38 -11.26 9.43
CA ASP A 224 -5.11 -10.16 8.50
C ASP A 224 -3.99 -9.24 9.04
N PHE A 225 -3.66 -8.18 8.29
CA PHE A 225 -2.59 -7.26 8.70
C PHE A 225 -2.88 -6.56 10.03
N ASP A 226 -4.12 -6.16 10.29
CA ASP A 226 -4.48 -5.50 11.54
C ASP A 226 -4.45 -6.47 12.72
N ASP A 227 -4.82 -7.74 12.49
CA ASP A 227 -4.73 -8.80 13.49
C ASP A 227 -3.28 -9.04 13.94
N LEU A 228 -2.29 -8.88 13.06
CA LEU A 228 -0.89 -9.06 13.46
C LEU A 228 -0.54 -8.16 14.65
N ILE A 229 -0.96 -6.92 14.61
CA ILE A 229 -0.74 -5.98 15.72
C ILE A 229 -1.69 -6.27 16.88
N MET A 230 -3.00 -6.32 16.61
CA MET A 230 -4.02 -6.49 17.63
C MET A 230 -3.85 -7.78 18.44
N ARG A 231 -3.58 -8.93 17.77
CA ARG A 231 -3.37 -10.21 18.44
C ARG A 231 -2.05 -10.26 19.23
N THR A 232 -1.02 -9.52 18.77
CA THR A 232 0.23 -9.39 19.55
C THR A 232 -0.01 -8.59 20.81
N VAL A 233 -0.78 -7.49 20.74
CA VAL A 233 -1.17 -6.71 21.92
C VAL A 233 -1.99 -7.59 22.89
N GLU A 234 -2.99 -8.33 22.38
CA GLU A 234 -3.76 -9.27 23.18
C GLU A 234 -2.87 -10.31 23.89
N LEU A 235 -1.91 -10.90 23.17
CA LEU A 235 -0.95 -11.85 23.72
C LEU A 235 -0.14 -11.24 24.87
N LEU A 236 0.39 -10.04 24.67
CA LEU A 236 1.20 -9.36 25.70
C LEU A 236 0.38 -8.96 26.92
N GLN A 237 -0.88 -8.56 26.74
CA GLN A 237 -1.78 -8.18 27.84
C GLN A 237 -2.35 -9.37 28.61
N THR A 238 -2.65 -10.47 27.91
CA THR A 238 -3.29 -11.64 28.54
C THR A 238 -2.29 -12.65 29.08
N CYS A 239 -1.05 -12.68 28.60
CA CYS A 239 -0.01 -13.62 28.95
C CYS A 239 1.20 -12.95 29.63
N PRO A 240 1.18 -12.68 30.94
CA PRO A 240 2.24 -11.95 31.64
C PRO A 240 3.63 -12.56 31.48
N GLN A 241 3.73 -13.88 31.32
CA GLN A 241 5.03 -14.56 31.14
C GLN A 241 5.66 -14.22 29.78
N VAL A 242 4.83 -14.10 28.74
CA VAL A 242 5.28 -13.70 27.39
C VAL A 242 5.73 -12.23 27.42
N SER A 243 4.91 -11.38 28.00
CA SER A 243 5.19 -9.96 28.16
C SER A 243 6.52 -9.73 28.94
N GLU A 244 6.71 -10.40 30.05
CA GLU A 244 7.92 -10.32 30.86
C GLU A 244 9.17 -10.82 30.09
N TYR A 245 9.05 -11.90 29.32
CA TYR A 245 10.13 -12.39 28.47
C TYR A 245 10.60 -11.31 27.47
N TYR A 246 9.68 -10.67 26.72
CA TYR A 246 10.05 -9.66 25.74
C TYR A 246 10.57 -8.38 26.40
N ARG A 247 10.08 -7.98 27.56
CA ARG A 247 10.62 -6.87 28.36
C ARG A 247 12.04 -7.16 28.89
N HIS A 248 12.33 -8.39 29.23
CA HIS A 248 13.70 -8.82 29.56
C HIS A 248 14.61 -8.80 28.35
N ARG A 249 14.12 -9.25 27.21
CA ARG A 249 14.86 -9.33 25.97
C ARG A 249 15.15 -7.92 25.42
N PHE A 250 14.13 -7.10 25.25
CA PHE A 250 14.25 -5.79 24.62
C PHE A 250 14.42 -4.68 25.65
N ARG A 251 15.66 -4.43 26.04
CA ARG A 251 16.00 -3.37 27.00
C ARG A 251 16.08 -1.99 26.33
N TYR A 252 16.27 -1.96 25.01
CA TYR A 252 16.40 -0.75 24.21
C TYR A 252 15.48 -0.86 23.00
N ILE A 253 14.45 -0.02 22.99
CA ILE A 253 13.44 0.02 21.92
C ILE A 253 13.62 1.30 21.13
N PHE A 254 13.79 1.17 19.83
CA PHE A 254 13.89 2.28 18.89
C PHE A 254 12.73 2.22 17.93
N VAL A 255 12.04 3.34 17.70
CA VAL A 255 10.96 3.44 16.73
C VAL A 255 11.23 4.61 15.81
N ASP A 256 11.37 4.31 14.51
CA ASP A 256 11.48 5.34 13.46
C ASP A 256 10.09 5.71 12.94
N GLU A 257 9.94 6.90 12.37
CA GLU A 257 8.69 7.45 11.82
C GLU A 257 7.50 7.36 12.80
N TYR A 258 7.74 7.65 14.09
CA TYR A 258 6.76 7.47 15.19
C TYR A 258 5.45 8.22 15.00
N GLN A 259 5.43 9.31 14.20
CA GLN A 259 4.23 10.09 13.87
C GLN A 259 3.24 9.33 13.01
N ASP A 260 3.63 8.20 12.41
CA ASP A 260 2.77 7.38 11.55
C ASP A 260 2.13 6.20 12.29
N THR A 261 2.39 6.08 13.58
CA THR A 261 1.84 4.99 14.39
C THR A 261 0.33 5.18 14.64
N ASN A 262 -0.42 4.08 14.54
CA ASN A 262 -1.81 4.02 14.99
C ASN A 262 -1.91 3.66 16.48
N HIS A 263 -3.13 3.68 17.03
CA HIS A 263 -3.32 3.38 18.45
C HIS A 263 -2.86 1.96 18.83
N ALA A 264 -3.11 0.96 18.00
CA ALA A 264 -2.68 -0.42 18.30
C ALA A 264 -1.13 -0.54 18.34
N GLN A 265 -0.42 0.12 17.41
CA GLN A 265 1.04 0.16 17.39
C GLN A 265 1.61 0.92 18.59
N TYR A 266 0.97 2.02 18.98
CA TYR A 266 1.32 2.77 20.19
C TYR A 266 1.19 1.89 21.43
N VAL A 267 0.06 1.19 21.60
CA VAL A 267 -0.14 0.27 22.73
C VAL A 267 0.86 -0.89 22.69
N LEU A 268 1.17 -1.44 21.52
CA LEU A 268 2.20 -2.46 21.37
C LEU A 268 3.56 -1.99 21.89
N VAL A 269 3.98 -0.79 21.55
CA VAL A 269 5.24 -0.19 22.04
C VAL A 269 5.20 -0.02 23.56
N ARG A 270 4.08 0.44 24.12
CA ARG A 270 3.88 0.56 25.58
C ARG A 270 4.00 -0.79 26.29
N GLU A 271 3.34 -1.82 25.78
CA GLU A 271 3.39 -3.17 26.37
C GLU A 271 4.81 -3.75 26.36
N LEU A 272 5.53 -3.58 25.22
CA LEU A 272 6.92 -4.03 25.11
C LEU A 272 7.87 -3.22 26.01
N SER A 273 7.60 -1.93 26.20
CA SER A 273 8.44 -1.06 27.05
C SER A 273 8.20 -1.27 28.54
N GLY A 274 7.02 -1.78 28.95
CA GLY A 274 6.66 -1.99 30.34
C GLY A 274 6.53 -0.68 31.15
N ILE A 275 6.14 0.40 30.50
CA ILE A 275 6.17 1.75 31.11
C ILE A 275 5.16 1.93 32.25
N ASP A 276 4.09 1.16 32.24
CA ASP A 276 3.05 1.21 33.28
C ASP A 276 3.43 0.42 34.56
N SER A 277 4.66 -0.14 34.62
CA SER A 277 5.14 -0.80 35.83
C SER A 277 5.70 0.23 36.81
N ASP A 278 5.21 0.25 38.03
CA ASP A 278 5.67 1.12 39.14
C ASP A 278 7.14 0.88 39.58
N GLU A 279 7.84 -0.06 38.91
CA GLU A 279 9.17 -0.48 39.30
C GLU A 279 10.26 0.41 38.67
N GLN A 280 11.21 0.84 39.48
CA GLN A 280 12.38 1.59 39.02
C GLN A 280 13.24 0.71 38.08
N PRO A 281 13.70 1.24 36.93
CA PRO A 281 14.53 0.49 36.01
C PRO A 281 15.90 0.21 36.65
N ASP A 282 16.23 -1.06 36.81
CA ASP A 282 17.63 -1.46 37.04
C ASP A 282 18.24 -1.95 35.73
N PRO A 283 19.10 -1.12 35.08
CA PRO A 283 19.77 -1.53 33.84
C PRO A 283 20.71 -2.71 34.02
N GLN A 284 21.00 -3.09 35.26
CA GLN A 284 21.94 -4.16 35.63
C GLN A 284 21.27 -5.35 36.29
N ALA A 285 19.96 -5.34 36.49
CA ALA A 285 19.25 -6.47 37.13
C ALA A 285 19.36 -7.74 36.29
N ARG A 286 20.36 -8.54 36.62
CA ARG A 286 20.52 -9.94 36.18
C ARG A 286 19.96 -10.83 37.26
N GLY A 287 18.73 -11.30 37.12
CA GLY A 287 18.12 -12.21 38.10
C GLY A 287 16.62 -12.34 37.93
N ALA A 288 16.04 -13.36 38.58
CA ALA A 288 14.63 -13.74 38.53
C ALA A 288 13.69 -12.74 39.26
N GLY A 289 13.78 -11.44 38.95
CA GLY A 289 12.91 -10.37 39.42
C GLY A 289 12.17 -9.72 38.26
N ARG A 290 11.04 -9.05 38.55
CA ARG A 290 10.37 -8.21 37.57
C ARG A 290 11.34 -7.17 37.02
N VAL A 291 11.38 -7.03 35.71
CA VAL A 291 12.28 -6.09 35.02
C VAL A 291 11.61 -4.74 34.94
N GLY A 292 12.30 -3.73 35.42
CA GLY A 292 11.84 -2.35 35.23
C GLY A 292 11.74 -1.98 33.75
N PRO A 293 11.04 -0.86 33.42
CA PRO A 293 10.75 -0.49 32.04
C PRO A 293 11.98 -0.34 31.16
N SER A 294 11.83 -0.67 29.89
CA SER A 294 12.86 -0.55 28.85
C SER A 294 13.16 0.91 28.50
N TRP A 295 14.33 1.17 27.94
CA TRP A 295 14.67 2.48 27.42
C TRP A 295 14.05 2.63 26.03
N ILE A 296 13.39 3.75 25.78
CA ILE A 296 12.72 4.03 24.53
C ILE A 296 13.34 5.26 23.85
N THR A 297 13.59 5.13 22.56
CA THR A 297 13.96 6.26 21.70
C THR A 297 13.03 6.25 20.50
N VAL A 298 12.26 7.32 20.34
CA VAL A 298 11.41 7.51 19.16
C VAL A 298 11.93 8.66 18.32
N VAL A 299 11.86 8.48 17.01
CA VAL A 299 12.25 9.49 16.03
C VAL A 299 11.07 9.76 15.12
N GLY A 300 10.78 11.03 14.86
CA GLY A 300 9.67 11.36 13.98
C GLY A 300 9.61 12.85 13.64
N ASP A 301 8.72 13.11 12.69
CA ASP A 301 8.40 14.44 12.19
C ASP A 301 6.89 14.62 12.15
N SER A 302 6.29 15.33 13.09
CA SER A 302 4.85 15.59 13.10
C SER A 302 4.34 16.26 11.81
N ASP A 303 5.21 17.03 11.12
CA ASP A 303 4.85 17.66 9.85
C ASP A 303 4.90 16.67 8.65
N GLN A 304 5.33 15.42 8.86
CA GLN A 304 5.31 14.34 7.89
C GLN A 304 4.29 13.22 8.23
N SER A 305 3.35 13.44 9.14
CA SER A 305 2.25 12.52 9.43
C SER A 305 1.21 12.59 8.32
N ILE A 306 1.19 11.59 7.43
CA ILE A 306 0.37 11.53 6.21
C ILE A 306 -0.37 10.20 6.04
N TYR A 307 -0.57 9.44 7.11
CA TYR A 307 -1.22 8.13 7.08
C TYR A 307 -2.45 8.04 8.01
N ALA A 308 -3.14 9.17 8.29
CA ALA A 308 -4.36 9.15 9.10
C ALA A 308 -5.46 8.29 8.44
N PHE A 309 -5.52 8.24 7.10
CA PHE A 309 -6.41 7.34 6.37
C PHE A 309 -6.13 5.83 6.59
N ARG A 310 -4.98 5.49 7.21
CA ARG A 310 -4.60 4.14 7.70
C ARG A 310 -4.65 4.05 9.22
N GLY A 311 -5.32 4.97 9.88
CA GLY A 311 -5.46 4.99 11.34
C GLY A 311 -4.27 5.58 12.11
N ALA A 312 -3.27 6.19 11.43
CA ALA A 312 -2.18 6.89 12.12
C ALA A 312 -2.74 8.03 12.98
N ASP A 313 -2.23 8.15 14.21
CA ASP A 313 -2.65 9.18 15.14
C ASP A 313 -1.46 10.08 15.51
N ILE A 314 -1.49 11.30 15.00
CA ILE A 314 -0.45 12.30 15.26
C ILE A 314 -0.27 12.61 16.74
N ARG A 315 -1.31 12.38 17.57
CA ARG A 315 -1.23 12.59 19.02
C ARG A 315 -0.17 11.70 19.67
N ASN A 316 0.11 10.53 19.14
CA ASN A 316 1.13 9.63 19.69
C ASN A 316 2.50 10.31 19.79
N ILE A 317 2.90 11.15 18.83
CA ILE A 317 4.16 11.90 18.90
C ILE A 317 4.01 13.23 19.62
N GLN A 318 2.83 13.85 19.56
CA GLN A 318 2.58 15.13 20.22
C GLN A 318 2.51 14.99 21.74
N ASP A 319 1.87 13.92 22.22
CA ASP A 319 1.63 13.65 23.65
C ASP A 319 2.73 12.76 24.28
N PHE A 320 3.77 12.39 23.51
CA PHE A 320 4.85 11.51 23.98
C PHE A 320 5.43 11.93 25.35
N GLU A 321 5.58 13.23 25.58
CA GLU A 321 6.11 13.74 26.86
C GLU A 321 5.13 13.56 28.03
N GLN A 322 3.82 13.45 27.76
CA GLN A 322 2.79 13.15 28.75
C GLN A 322 2.77 11.67 29.07
N ASP A 323 2.90 10.82 28.04
CA ASP A 323 2.92 9.38 28.18
C ASP A 323 4.20 8.87 28.82
N PHE A 324 5.31 9.56 28.58
CA PHE A 324 6.64 9.22 29.09
C PHE A 324 7.19 10.34 29.98
N PRO A 325 6.77 10.40 31.26
CA PRO A 325 7.25 11.40 32.19
C PRO A 325 8.77 11.39 32.26
N ASN A 326 9.40 12.58 32.20
CA ASN A 326 10.84 12.78 32.13
C ASN A 326 11.47 12.41 30.76
N ALA A 327 10.69 12.30 29.70
CA ALA A 327 11.26 12.22 28.36
C ALA A 327 12.05 13.48 28.01
N LYS A 328 13.19 13.31 27.35
CA LYS A 328 13.94 14.40 26.74
C LYS A 328 13.51 14.54 25.29
N THR A 329 13.16 15.77 24.90
CA THR A 329 12.94 16.10 23.48
C THR A 329 14.15 16.84 22.92
N ILE A 330 14.66 16.37 21.77
CA ILE A 330 15.76 17.02 21.03
C ILE A 330 15.26 17.30 19.62
N MET A 331 15.34 18.58 19.18
CA MET A 331 14.87 19.01 17.86
C MET A 331 16.04 19.06 16.87
N LEU A 332 15.87 18.44 15.69
CA LEU A 332 16.82 18.47 14.58
C LEU A 332 16.25 19.34 13.45
N GLU A 333 16.73 20.59 13.36
CA GLU A 333 16.22 21.58 12.41
C GLU A 333 17.16 21.81 11.21
N GLN A 334 18.44 21.45 11.33
CA GLN A 334 19.37 21.56 10.21
C GLN A 334 19.12 20.50 9.17
N ASN A 335 18.79 20.93 7.96
CA ASN A 335 18.57 20.07 6.80
C ASN A 335 19.86 19.91 5.99
N TYR A 336 20.11 18.68 5.50
CA TYR A 336 21.27 18.29 4.71
C TYR A 336 20.89 17.84 3.29
N ARG A 337 19.62 17.92 2.95
CA ARG A 337 19.07 17.42 1.68
C ARG A 337 18.86 18.52 0.65
N SER A 338 18.12 19.56 1.04
CA SER A 338 17.53 20.55 0.14
C SER A 338 18.20 21.92 0.27
N THR A 339 18.13 22.71 -0.80
CA THR A 339 18.54 24.12 -0.79
C THR A 339 17.55 24.98 0.02
N GLN A 340 17.98 26.19 0.43
CA GLN A 340 17.18 27.05 1.31
C GLN A 340 15.87 27.51 0.66
N THR A 341 15.84 27.80 -0.65
CA THR A 341 14.63 28.16 -1.37
C THR A 341 13.52 27.10 -1.23
N ILE A 342 13.88 25.82 -1.35
CA ILE A 342 12.93 24.70 -1.18
C ILE A 342 12.43 24.63 0.26
N LEU A 343 13.35 24.85 1.25
CA LEU A 343 12.98 24.84 2.65
C LEU A 343 12.12 26.02 3.06
N ASP A 344 12.36 27.20 2.50
CA ASP A 344 11.55 28.37 2.77
C ASP A 344 10.13 28.19 2.26
N ALA A 345 9.94 27.60 1.06
CA ALA A 345 8.62 27.21 0.56
C ALA A 345 7.94 26.16 1.46
N ALA A 346 8.66 25.10 1.84
CA ALA A 346 8.13 24.08 2.74
C ALA A 346 7.75 24.65 4.13
N ASN A 347 8.60 25.51 4.70
CA ASN A 347 8.32 26.18 5.98
C ASN A 347 7.08 27.09 5.87
N ALA A 348 6.91 27.82 4.77
CA ALA A 348 5.78 28.71 4.56
C ALA A 348 4.46 27.94 4.47
N VAL A 349 4.41 26.87 3.67
CA VAL A 349 3.23 25.99 3.52
C VAL A 349 2.86 25.37 4.86
N ILE A 350 3.79 24.70 5.53
CA ILE A 350 3.46 23.95 6.75
C ILE A 350 3.14 24.86 7.95
N ALA A 351 3.60 26.10 7.94
CA ALA A 351 3.30 27.08 8.99
C ALA A 351 1.81 27.43 9.08
N LYS A 352 1.01 27.15 8.03
CA LYS A 352 -0.44 27.36 8.01
C LYS A 352 -1.22 26.30 8.79
N ASN A 353 -0.60 25.18 9.18
CA ASN A 353 -1.23 24.20 10.05
C ASN A 353 -1.25 24.70 11.50
N GLU A 354 -2.42 24.55 12.13
CA GLU A 354 -2.61 24.79 13.56
C GLU A 354 -2.09 23.59 14.38
N ASN A 355 -1.91 23.80 15.69
CA ASN A 355 -1.57 22.75 16.68
C ASN A 355 -0.31 21.94 16.38
N ARG A 356 0.74 22.56 15.79
CA ARG A 356 2.05 21.93 15.56
C ARG A 356 3.11 22.39 16.55
N LYS A 357 4.08 21.54 16.89
CA LYS A 357 5.30 21.98 17.59
C LYS A 357 6.14 22.84 16.62
N PRO A 358 6.37 24.13 16.88
CA PRO A 358 7.04 25.00 15.95
C PRO A 358 8.49 24.55 15.71
N LYS A 359 8.87 24.43 14.45
CA LYS A 359 10.24 24.20 13.99
C LYS A 359 10.46 24.94 12.68
N LYS A 360 11.68 25.32 12.38
CA LYS A 360 12.06 26.01 11.15
C LYS A 360 13.28 25.32 10.53
N LEU A 361 13.08 24.70 9.38
CA LEU A 361 14.18 24.08 8.66
C LEU A 361 15.11 25.14 8.08
N TRP A 362 16.42 24.89 8.21
CA TRP A 362 17.48 25.69 7.62
C TRP A 362 18.61 24.79 7.09
N THR A 363 19.38 25.25 6.13
CA THR A 363 20.49 24.50 5.55
C THR A 363 21.74 25.33 5.36
N ALA A 364 22.90 24.65 5.33
CA ALA A 364 24.18 25.23 4.96
C ALA A 364 24.50 25.07 3.45
N LEU A 365 23.61 24.44 2.65
CA LEU A 365 23.81 24.20 1.23
C LEU A 365 23.62 25.45 0.36
N GLY A 366 23.24 26.59 0.96
CA GLY A 366 22.99 27.85 0.24
C GLY A 366 21.57 27.99 -0.26
N GLN A 367 21.29 29.13 -0.93
CA GLN A 367 19.93 29.48 -1.38
C GLN A 367 19.39 28.52 -2.44
N GLY A 368 20.19 28.16 -3.44
CA GLY A 368 19.79 27.30 -4.56
C GLY A 368 18.93 28.02 -5.61
N ASP A 369 18.44 27.24 -6.56
CA ASP A 369 17.58 27.74 -7.65
C ASP A 369 16.17 28.07 -7.14
N LYS A 370 15.48 28.99 -7.88
CA LYS A 370 14.05 29.22 -7.64
C LYS A 370 13.24 28.00 -8.06
N ILE A 371 12.08 27.85 -7.44
CA ILE A 371 11.07 26.84 -7.82
C ILE A 371 10.52 27.23 -9.18
N VAL A 372 10.38 26.28 -10.09
CA VAL A 372 9.84 26.53 -11.43
C VAL A 372 8.34 26.27 -11.45
N GLY A 373 7.55 27.29 -11.78
CA GLY A 373 6.09 27.21 -11.88
C GLY A 373 5.59 27.15 -13.33
N TYR A 374 4.59 26.30 -13.60
CA TYR A 374 3.92 26.23 -14.91
C TYR A 374 2.42 25.94 -14.80
N ALA A 375 1.58 26.82 -15.41
CA ALA A 375 0.14 26.64 -15.51
C ALA A 375 -0.24 26.22 -16.93
N ALA A 376 -0.74 25.01 -17.10
CA ALA A 376 -1.20 24.45 -18.36
C ALA A 376 -2.70 24.73 -18.59
N ASP A 377 -3.15 24.68 -19.86
CA ASP A 377 -4.58 24.79 -20.19
C ASP A 377 -5.33 23.51 -19.84
N ASN A 378 -4.67 22.35 -19.97
CA ASN A 378 -5.23 21.04 -19.65
C ASN A 378 -4.15 20.04 -19.22
N ALA A 379 -4.58 18.85 -18.75
CA ALA A 379 -3.70 17.78 -18.28
C ALA A 379 -2.68 17.28 -19.33
N GLN A 380 -3.07 17.23 -20.60
CA GLN A 380 -2.18 16.79 -21.69
C GLN A 380 -1.08 17.82 -21.95
N GLN A 381 -1.41 19.12 -21.90
CA GLN A 381 -0.42 20.18 -22.05
C GLN A 381 0.54 20.22 -20.85
N GLU A 382 0.04 20.02 -19.63
CA GLU A 382 0.87 19.87 -18.44
C GLU A 382 1.89 18.75 -18.62
N ALA A 383 1.41 17.55 -18.94
CA ALA A 383 2.24 16.38 -19.14
C ALA A 383 3.25 16.54 -20.29
N GLY A 384 2.83 17.15 -21.40
CA GLY A 384 3.71 17.45 -22.54
C GLY A 384 4.82 18.45 -22.18
N TRP A 385 4.49 19.49 -21.38
CA TRP A 385 5.49 20.45 -20.92
C TRP A 385 6.51 19.78 -19.99
N ILE A 386 6.04 18.93 -19.07
CA ILE A 386 6.91 18.16 -18.15
C ILE A 386 7.87 17.27 -18.94
N ALA A 387 7.39 16.52 -19.92
CA ALA A 387 8.21 15.66 -20.74
C ALA A 387 9.28 16.46 -21.52
N ASN A 388 8.90 17.59 -22.10
CA ASN A 388 9.83 18.48 -22.80
C ASN A 388 10.88 19.08 -21.88
N GLU A 389 10.49 19.50 -20.67
CA GLU A 389 11.41 20.04 -19.68
C GLU A 389 12.41 18.98 -19.19
N ILE A 390 11.94 17.73 -18.98
CA ILE A 390 12.82 16.59 -18.65
C ILE A 390 13.83 16.35 -19.78
N ALA A 391 13.39 16.34 -21.03
CA ALA A 391 14.28 16.18 -22.16
C ALA A 391 15.31 17.32 -22.24
N ARG A 392 14.87 18.57 -21.95
CA ARG A 392 15.74 19.75 -21.92
C ARG A 392 16.83 19.64 -20.85
N ILE A 393 16.45 19.39 -19.59
CA ILE A 393 17.43 19.30 -18.49
C ILE A 393 18.38 18.10 -18.66
N HIS A 394 17.88 17.00 -19.25
CA HIS A 394 18.74 15.88 -19.60
C HIS A 394 19.78 16.25 -20.65
N THR A 395 19.35 16.97 -21.73
CA THR A 395 20.22 17.28 -22.87
C THR A 395 21.13 18.48 -22.59
N GLU A 396 20.61 19.54 -21.94
CA GLU A 396 21.34 20.81 -21.77
C GLU A 396 22.10 20.87 -20.44
N GLU A 397 21.60 20.19 -19.38
CA GLU A 397 22.16 20.24 -18.04
C GLU A 397 22.83 18.90 -17.61
N ASP A 398 22.87 17.89 -18.51
CA ASP A 398 23.46 16.55 -18.29
C ASP A 398 22.88 15.84 -17.05
N VAL A 399 21.57 16.02 -16.80
CA VAL A 399 20.87 15.40 -15.67
C VAL A 399 20.49 13.96 -16.03
N ALA A 400 20.87 12.98 -15.22
CA ALA A 400 20.49 11.59 -15.44
C ALA A 400 18.99 11.38 -15.17
N TYR A 401 18.31 10.56 -15.97
CA TYR A 401 16.87 10.27 -15.77
C TYR A 401 16.54 9.71 -14.38
N ARG A 402 17.43 8.92 -13.78
CA ARG A 402 17.30 8.42 -12.41
C ARG A 402 17.22 9.52 -11.35
N ASP A 403 17.74 10.69 -11.63
CA ASP A 403 17.76 11.84 -10.70
C ASP A 403 16.46 12.65 -10.74
N ILE A 404 15.49 12.24 -11.57
CA ILE A 404 14.24 12.94 -11.81
C ILE A 404 13.07 12.11 -11.30
N ALA A 405 12.18 12.74 -10.50
CA ALA A 405 10.92 12.15 -10.09
C ALA A 405 9.72 13.02 -10.44
N ILE A 406 8.63 12.39 -10.89
CA ILE A 406 7.31 13.02 -11.07
C ILE A 406 6.39 12.50 -9.97
N MET A 407 5.87 13.42 -9.17
CA MET A 407 5.01 13.09 -8.02
C MET A 407 3.61 13.66 -8.21
N TYR A 408 2.61 12.85 -7.96
CA TYR A 408 1.20 13.21 -8.10
C TYR A 408 0.38 12.73 -6.89
N ARG A 409 -0.81 13.34 -6.71
CA ARG A 409 -1.69 13.03 -5.57
C ARG A 409 -2.44 11.71 -5.75
N ALA A 410 -2.89 11.40 -6.94
CA ALA A 410 -3.72 10.23 -7.23
C ALA A 410 -3.25 9.50 -8.49
N ASN A 411 -3.33 8.16 -8.49
CA ASN A 411 -2.92 7.33 -9.62
C ASN A 411 -3.65 7.64 -10.93
N ALA A 412 -4.87 8.20 -10.87
CA ALA A 412 -5.59 8.63 -12.07
C ALA A 412 -4.84 9.71 -12.90
N GLN A 413 -3.90 10.44 -12.28
CA GLN A 413 -3.08 11.45 -12.96
C GLN A 413 -1.93 10.84 -13.78
N SER A 414 -1.52 9.59 -13.49
CA SER A 414 -0.36 8.97 -14.16
C SER A 414 -0.56 8.80 -15.66
N ARG A 415 -1.80 8.54 -16.10
CA ARG A 415 -2.09 8.17 -17.50
C ARG A 415 -1.62 9.25 -18.50
N SER A 416 -1.98 10.51 -18.29
CA SER A 416 -1.54 11.61 -19.17
C SER A 416 -0.02 11.81 -19.16
N LEU A 417 0.61 11.58 -18.02
CA LEU A 417 2.07 11.63 -17.86
C LEU A 417 2.74 10.47 -18.59
N GLU A 418 2.23 9.26 -18.46
CA GLU A 418 2.73 8.07 -19.17
C GLU A 418 2.63 8.25 -20.69
N GLU A 419 1.47 8.70 -21.18
CA GLU A 419 1.27 9.00 -22.61
C GLU A 419 2.28 10.05 -23.11
N ALA A 420 2.57 11.09 -22.32
CA ALA A 420 3.56 12.11 -22.68
C ALA A 420 5.00 11.56 -22.67
N MET A 421 5.37 10.72 -21.70
CA MET A 421 6.70 10.06 -21.65
C MET A 421 6.91 9.14 -22.85
N ILE A 422 5.90 8.35 -23.23
CA ILE A 422 5.93 7.48 -24.40
C ILE A 422 6.10 8.32 -25.67
N ASN A 423 5.30 9.38 -25.85
CA ASN A 423 5.35 10.24 -27.03
C ASN A 423 6.69 10.97 -27.17
N ALA A 424 7.32 11.33 -26.05
CA ALA A 424 8.64 11.96 -26.01
C ALA A 424 9.80 10.93 -26.06
N ASN A 425 9.49 9.63 -26.10
CA ASN A 425 10.46 8.51 -26.05
C ASN A 425 11.40 8.61 -24.84
N LEU A 426 10.87 9.00 -23.68
CA LEU A 426 11.60 9.10 -22.43
C LEU A 426 11.44 7.82 -21.61
N PRO A 427 12.55 7.24 -21.11
CA PRO A 427 12.47 6.06 -20.27
C PRO A 427 11.86 6.40 -18.89
N TYR A 428 10.83 5.68 -18.47
CA TYR A 428 10.20 5.88 -17.17
C TYR A 428 9.88 4.56 -16.47
N GLN A 429 9.65 4.65 -15.17
CA GLN A 429 9.10 3.58 -14.33
C GLN A 429 7.98 4.13 -13.46
N LEU A 430 6.90 3.37 -13.34
CA LEU A 430 5.76 3.68 -12.48
C LEU A 430 5.86 2.86 -11.19
N VAL A 431 5.89 3.56 -10.03
CA VAL A 431 5.91 2.95 -8.71
C VAL A 431 4.51 2.95 -8.11
N GLY A 432 4.05 1.80 -7.59
CA GLY A 432 2.67 1.65 -7.08
C GLY A 432 1.65 1.28 -8.17
N GLY A 433 2.12 0.72 -9.30
CA GLY A 433 1.30 0.03 -10.31
C GLY A 433 0.74 -1.29 -9.78
N THR A 434 0.24 -2.16 -10.68
CA THR A 434 -0.21 -3.50 -10.28
C THR A 434 0.96 -4.26 -9.66
N LYS A 435 0.85 -4.57 -8.37
CA LYS A 435 1.90 -5.25 -7.60
C LYS A 435 2.18 -6.62 -8.21
N PHE A 436 3.45 -7.01 -8.23
CA PHE A 436 3.88 -8.32 -8.75
C PHE A 436 3.09 -9.47 -8.08
N TYR A 437 3.01 -9.45 -6.77
CA TYR A 437 2.30 -10.49 -6.00
C TYR A 437 0.77 -10.42 -6.09
N GLU A 438 0.19 -9.32 -6.60
CA GLU A 438 -1.24 -9.17 -6.87
C GLU A 438 -1.64 -9.66 -8.27
N ARG A 439 -0.66 -9.95 -9.17
CA ARG A 439 -0.92 -10.54 -10.48
C ARG A 439 -1.59 -11.87 -10.30
N ARG A 440 -2.63 -12.12 -11.10
CA ARG A 440 -3.52 -13.27 -10.93
C ARG A 440 -2.78 -14.60 -10.87
N GLU A 441 -1.91 -14.86 -11.83
CA GLU A 441 -1.10 -16.09 -11.94
C GLU A 441 -0.14 -16.27 -10.76
N VAL A 442 0.51 -15.20 -10.33
CA VAL A 442 1.40 -15.21 -9.16
C VAL A 442 0.61 -15.48 -7.88
N LYS A 443 -0.54 -14.79 -7.73
CA LYS A 443 -1.42 -15.00 -6.57
C LYS A 443 -2.05 -16.38 -6.55
N ASP A 444 -2.34 -16.99 -7.71
CA ASP A 444 -2.82 -18.37 -7.79
C ASP A 444 -1.73 -19.35 -7.35
N ALA A 445 -0.46 -19.15 -7.73
CA ALA A 445 0.67 -19.96 -7.28
C ALA A 445 0.91 -19.81 -5.76
N ILE A 446 0.91 -18.58 -5.25
CA ILE A 446 1.03 -18.30 -3.80
C ILE A 446 -0.10 -18.96 -3.02
N ALA A 447 -1.33 -18.97 -3.55
CA ALA A 447 -2.47 -19.63 -2.89
C ALA A 447 -2.27 -21.15 -2.74
N TYR A 448 -1.60 -21.82 -3.70
CA TYR A 448 -1.18 -23.21 -3.53
C TYR A 448 -0.19 -23.36 -2.39
N LEU A 449 0.85 -22.53 -2.35
CA LEU A 449 1.87 -22.58 -1.29
C LEU A 449 1.25 -22.31 0.08
N GLN A 450 0.33 -21.36 0.19
CA GLN A 450 -0.39 -21.06 1.44
C GLN A 450 -1.27 -22.24 1.87
N ALA A 451 -2.01 -22.86 0.94
CA ALA A 451 -2.85 -24.01 1.21
C ALA A 451 -2.04 -25.27 1.62
N ILE A 452 -0.81 -25.42 1.12
CA ILE A 452 0.14 -26.47 1.52
C ILE A 452 0.60 -26.27 2.96
N VAL A 453 0.98 -25.05 3.32
CA VAL A 453 1.45 -24.70 4.68
C VAL A 453 0.28 -24.71 5.68
N ASN A 454 -0.89 -24.25 5.28
CA ASN A 454 -2.09 -24.18 6.08
C ASN A 454 -3.33 -24.73 5.35
N PRO A 455 -3.58 -26.04 5.40
CA PRO A 455 -4.78 -26.65 4.77
C PRO A 455 -6.11 -26.15 5.33
N ALA A 456 -6.14 -25.52 6.51
CA ALA A 456 -7.32 -24.91 7.08
C ALA A 456 -7.72 -23.58 6.42
N ASP A 457 -6.87 -23.04 5.54
CA ASP A 457 -7.12 -21.80 4.82
C ASP A 457 -8.19 -21.95 3.74
N ASN A 458 -9.44 -21.77 4.13
CA ASN A 458 -10.60 -21.93 3.25
C ASN A 458 -10.59 -20.98 2.05
N VAL A 459 -10.04 -19.78 2.17
CA VAL A 459 -10.01 -18.79 1.10
C VAL A 459 -9.08 -19.24 -0.02
N ASN A 460 -7.87 -19.69 0.33
CA ASN A 460 -6.88 -20.11 -0.64
C ASN A 460 -7.20 -21.49 -1.22
N VAL A 461 -7.65 -22.46 -0.42
CA VAL A 461 -8.09 -23.77 -0.93
C VAL A 461 -9.23 -23.62 -1.94
N ARG A 462 -10.25 -22.78 -1.65
CA ARG A 462 -11.36 -22.52 -2.59
C ARG A 462 -10.90 -21.73 -3.81
N ARG A 463 -9.86 -20.92 -3.71
CA ARG A 463 -9.28 -20.21 -4.85
C ARG A 463 -8.67 -21.17 -5.86
N ILE A 464 -7.88 -22.14 -5.41
CA ILE A 464 -7.13 -23.07 -6.26
C ILE A 464 -7.93 -24.29 -6.69
N LEU A 465 -9.09 -24.55 -6.11
CA LEU A 465 -9.91 -25.75 -6.35
C LEU A 465 -10.11 -26.05 -7.86
N ASN A 466 -10.35 -25.01 -8.65
CA ASN A 466 -10.57 -25.11 -10.09
C ASN A 466 -9.58 -24.25 -10.91
N VAL A 467 -8.39 -24.07 -10.42
CA VAL A 467 -7.26 -23.38 -11.08
C VAL A 467 -6.04 -24.28 -10.98
N PRO A 468 -5.57 -24.86 -12.10
CA PRO A 468 -6.13 -24.91 -13.45
C PRO A 468 -7.53 -25.53 -13.53
N LYS A 469 -8.21 -25.42 -14.68
CA LYS A 469 -9.58 -25.91 -14.85
C LYS A 469 -9.67 -27.43 -14.65
N ARG A 470 -10.35 -27.88 -13.58
CA ARG A 470 -10.57 -29.28 -13.21
C ARG A 470 -12.01 -29.75 -13.40
N GLY A 471 -12.90 -28.86 -13.89
CA GLY A 471 -14.34 -29.15 -14.02
C GLY A 471 -15.10 -29.09 -12.69
N LEU A 472 -14.50 -28.52 -11.65
CA LEU A 472 -15.10 -28.27 -10.34
C LEU A 472 -15.72 -26.88 -10.32
N GLY A 473 -17.00 -26.77 -10.67
CA GLY A 473 -17.72 -25.48 -10.70
C GLY A 473 -18.37 -25.13 -9.37
N ALA A 474 -19.02 -23.95 -9.31
CA ALA A 474 -19.65 -23.38 -8.13
C ALA A 474 -20.63 -24.35 -7.40
N ARG A 475 -21.28 -25.28 -8.12
CA ARG A 475 -22.14 -26.30 -7.49
C ARG A 475 -21.33 -27.29 -6.64
N ALA A 476 -20.17 -27.73 -7.13
CA ALA A 476 -19.30 -28.65 -6.38
C ALA A 476 -18.73 -27.95 -5.16
N GLU A 477 -18.23 -26.72 -5.35
CA GLU A 477 -17.74 -25.86 -4.27
C GLU A 477 -18.82 -25.64 -3.20
N GLY A 478 -20.06 -25.30 -3.60
CA GLY A 478 -21.18 -25.09 -2.69
C GLY A 478 -21.59 -26.34 -1.89
N LEU A 479 -21.50 -27.54 -2.47
CA LEU A 479 -21.78 -28.79 -1.76
C LEU A 479 -20.72 -29.07 -0.68
N VAL A 480 -19.43 -28.88 -1.00
CA VAL A 480 -18.33 -29.03 -0.03
C VAL A 480 -18.46 -27.98 1.08
N ALA A 481 -18.69 -26.72 0.74
CA ALA A 481 -18.87 -25.64 1.71
C ALA A 481 -20.07 -25.90 2.65
N GLY A 482 -21.21 -26.33 2.09
CA GLY A 482 -22.40 -26.66 2.89
C GLY A 482 -22.17 -27.83 3.85
N TYR A 483 -21.36 -28.83 3.47
CA TYR A 483 -20.97 -29.93 4.34
C TYR A 483 -20.01 -29.44 5.44
N ALA A 484 -19.02 -28.63 5.07
CA ALA A 484 -18.09 -27.99 5.99
C ALA A 484 -18.83 -27.23 7.11
N ASP A 485 -19.74 -26.34 6.71
CA ASP A 485 -20.56 -25.56 7.63
C ASP A 485 -21.48 -26.42 8.53
N ALA A 486 -21.99 -27.56 7.98
CA ALA A 486 -22.90 -28.43 8.74
C ALA A 486 -22.17 -29.21 9.84
N HIS A 487 -20.90 -29.50 9.63
CA HIS A 487 -20.10 -30.37 10.51
C HIS A 487 -19.02 -29.60 11.30
N GLY A 488 -18.88 -28.28 11.10
CA GLY A 488 -17.84 -27.46 11.74
C GLY A 488 -16.42 -27.84 11.27
N LEU A 489 -16.29 -28.28 10.01
CA LEU A 489 -15.02 -28.66 9.40
C LEU A 489 -14.48 -27.53 8.53
N THR A 490 -13.18 -27.57 8.26
CA THR A 490 -12.59 -26.75 7.19
C THR A 490 -13.02 -27.24 5.82
N PHE A 491 -12.82 -26.41 4.79
CA PHE A 491 -13.17 -26.78 3.42
C PHE A 491 -12.34 -27.98 2.94
N PHE A 492 -11.05 -28.05 3.26
CA PHE A 492 -10.19 -29.16 2.89
C PHE A 492 -10.52 -30.44 3.65
N GLU A 493 -10.75 -30.36 4.98
CA GLU A 493 -11.24 -31.51 5.76
C GLU A 493 -12.54 -32.07 5.21
N SER A 494 -13.43 -31.22 4.69
CA SER A 494 -14.66 -31.66 4.06
C SER A 494 -14.44 -32.38 2.73
N ILE A 495 -13.35 -32.07 2.01
CA ILE A 495 -12.93 -32.82 0.81
C ILE A 495 -12.49 -34.22 1.18
N GLU A 496 -11.88 -34.43 2.34
CA GLU A 496 -11.53 -35.78 2.82
C GLU A 496 -12.77 -36.67 3.03
N HIS A 497 -13.90 -36.04 3.36
CA HIS A 497 -15.19 -36.72 3.56
C HIS A 497 -16.12 -36.66 2.36
N MET A 498 -15.57 -36.42 1.14
CA MET A 498 -16.38 -36.20 -0.08
C MET A 498 -17.39 -37.32 -0.40
N ASP A 499 -17.13 -38.54 0.02
CA ASP A 499 -18.04 -39.69 -0.18
C ASP A 499 -19.31 -39.60 0.70
N GLN A 500 -19.31 -38.76 1.74
CA GLN A 500 -20.43 -38.55 2.66
C GLN A 500 -21.27 -37.32 2.27
N ILE A 501 -20.83 -36.54 1.29
CA ILE A 501 -21.51 -35.31 0.87
C ILE A 501 -22.69 -35.65 -0.05
N GLU A 502 -23.90 -35.38 0.43
CA GLU A 502 -25.13 -35.62 -0.36
C GLU A 502 -25.14 -34.77 -1.65
N GLY A 503 -25.56 -35.38 -2.77
CA GLY A 503 -25.64 -34.71 -4.09
C GLY A 503 -24.32 -34.67 -4.87
N MET A 504 -23.23 -35.23 -4.35
CA MET A 504 -22.01 -35.46 -5.11
C MET A 504 -22.21 -36.56 -6.16
N THR A 505 -21.62 -36.39 -7.35
CA THR A 505 -21.67 -37.36 -8.44
C THR A 505 -20.27 -37.82 -8.82
N GLY A 506 -20.09 -38.97 -9.42
CA GLY A 506 -18.79 -39.49 -9.86
C GLY A 506 -18.02 -38.56 -10.81
N ARG A 507 -18.72 -37.64 -11.49
CA ARG A 507 -18.09 -36.55 -12.29
C ARG A 507 -17.45 -35.50 -11.43
N THR A 508 -17.89 -35.31 -10.19
CA THR A 508 -17.38 -34.33 -9.23
C THR A 508 -16.40 -34.96 -8.26
N THR A 509 -16.69 -36.16 -7.73
CA THR A 509 -15.84 -36.85 -6.77
C THR A 509 -14.46 -37.22 -7.34
N LYS A 510 -14.39 -37.65 -8.61
CA LYS A 510 -13.11 -38.04 -9.24
C LYS A 510 -12.12 -36.86 -9.35
N PRO A 511 -12.49 -35.68 -9.91
CA PRO A 511 -11.56 -34.53 -9.92
C PRO A 511 -11.27 -33.98 -8.52
N LEU A 512 -12.24 -34.06 -7.60
CA LEU A 512 -12.07 -33.62 -6.21
C LEU A 512 -11.07 -34.52 -5.47
N GLY A 513 -11.14 -35.83 -5.66
CA GLY A 513 -10.17 -36.78 -5.11
C GLY A 513 -8.78 -36.58 -5.71
N ALA A 514 -8.67 -36.34 -7.02
CA ALA A 514 -7.39 -36.02 -7.66
C ALA A 514 -6.80 -34.71 -7.12
N PHE A 515 -7.63 -33.71 -6.81
CA PHE A 515 -7.17 -32.46 -6.17
C PHE A 515 -6.68 -32.71 -4.75
N ARG A 516 -7.40 -33.50 -3.95
CA ARG A 516 -6.98 -33.91 -2.60
C ARG A 516 -5.61 -34.59 -2.65
N ASP A 517 -5.48 -35.58 -3.51
CA ASP A 517 -4.26 -36.40 -3.62
C ASP A 517 -3.06 -35.54 -4.05
N LEU A 518 -3.28 -34.61 -5.00
CA LEU A 518 -2.29 -33.59 -5.38
C LEU A 518 -1.85 -32.73 -4.20
N MET A 519 -2.79 -32.24 -3.40
CA MET A 519 -2.45 -31.39 -2.24
C MET A 519 -1.64 -32.13 -1.18
N HIS A 520 -1.92 -33.42 -0.97
CA HIS A 520 -1.12 -34.27 -0.09
C HIS A 520 0.30 -34.49 -0.64
N GLU A 521 0.44 -34.81 -1.94
CA GLU A 521 1.74 -34.97 -2.60
C GLU A 521 2.60 -33.70 -2.46
N LEU A 522 2.01 -32.54 -2.75
CA LEU A 522 2.70 -31.25 -2.62
C LEU A 522 3.05 -30.90 -1.17
N ALA A 523 2.16 -31.21 -0.22
CA ALA A 523 2.42 -30.96 1.20
C ALA A 523 3.53 -31.85 1.74
N ASP A 524 3.62 -33.11 1.32
CA ASP A 524 4.70 -34.02 1.72
C ASP A 524 6.02 -33.59 1.10
N PHE A 525 6.04 -33.21 -0.19
CA PHE A 525 7.23 -32.65 -0.84
C PHE A 525 7.72 -31.37 -0.13
N ALA A 526 6.80 -30.45 0.20
CA ALA A 526 7.15 -29.21 0.89
C ALA A 526 7.74 -29.45 2.29
N LYS A 527 7.31 -30.48 3.02
CA LYS A 527 7.90 -30.85 4.34
C LYS A 527 9.33 -31.36 4.19
N GLU A 528 9.63 -32.10 3.12
CA GLU A 528 10.98 -32.60 2.86
C GLU A 528 11.92 -31.49 2.35
N HIS A 529 11.37 -30.46 1.70
CA HIS A 529 12.10 -29.36 1.05
C HIS A 529 11.79 -27.99 1.69
N ASP A 530 11.38 -27.93 2.96
CA ASP A 530 10.98 -26.69 3.65
C ASP A 530 12.08 -25.60 3.62
N SER A 531 13.34 -25.99 3.63
CA SER A 531 14.49 -25.08 3.54
C SER A 531 14.82 -24.62 2.10
N LYS A 532 14.00 -25.02 1.13
CA LYS A 532 14.21 -24.72 -0.29
C LYS A 532 12.91 -24.27 -0.97
N PRO A 533 12.39 -23.09 -0.61
CA PRO A 533 11.18 -22.54 -1.19
C PRO A 533 11.16 -22.53 -2.72
N SER A 534 12.29 -22.32 -3.39
CA SER A 534 12.37 -22.31 -4.85
C SER A 534 12.06 -23.66 -5.50
N GLU A 535 12.51 -24.76 -4.85
CA GLU A 535 12.19 -26.12 -5.30
C GLU A 535 10.71 -26.42 -5.09
N VAL A 536 10.12 -25.99 -3.97
CA VAL A 536 8.68 -26.14 -3.69
C VAL A 536 7.84 -25.34 -4.68
N VAL A 537 8.23 -24.09 -5.01
CA VAL A 537 7.57 -23.28 -6.04
C VAL A 537 7.61 -24.01 -7.38
N ALA A 538 8.76 -24.53 -7.80
CA ALA A 538 8.89 -25.27 -9.06
C ALA A 538 7.97 -26.49 -9.10
N GLU A 539 7.94 -27.30 -8.04
CA GLU A 539 7.10 -28.51 -7.94
C GLU A 539 5.61 -28.15 -8.00
N VAL A 540 5.20 -27.07 -7.30
CA VAL A 540 3.81 -26.57 -7.36
C VAL A 540 3.45 -26.16 -8.78
N LEU A 541 4.30 -25.41 -9.47
CA LEU A 541 4.03 -24.93 -10.83
C LEU A 541 3.88 -26.10 -11.83
N ASP A 542 4.71 -27.14 -11.70
CA ASP A 542 4.70 -28.32 -12.55
C ASP A 542 3.51 -29.25 -12.22
N LYS A 543 3.42 -29.75 -11.00
CA LYS A 543 2.42 -30.74 -10.57
C LYS A 543 0.99 -30.21 -10.57
N SER A 544 0.77 -28.93 -10.27
CA SER A 544 -0.57 -28.33 -10.32
C SER A 544 -1.10 -28.24 -11.76
N GLY A 545 -0.20 -28.16 -12.75
CA GLY A 545 -0.51 -27.90 -14.16
C GLY A 545 -0.70 -26.43 -14.50
N LEU A 546 -0.40 -25.50 -13.57
CA LEU A 546 -0.51 -24.06 -13.80
C LEU A 546 0.38 -23.58 -14.94
N LEU A 547 1.65 -24.02 -14.93
CA LEU A 547 2.61 -23.64 -15.96
C LEU A 547 2.24 -24.26 -17.31
N GLU A 548 1.81 -25.53 -17.31
CA GLU A 548 1.42 -26.26 -18.51
C GLU A 548 0.19 -25.63 -19.20
N GLU A 549 -0.84 -25.19 -18.42
CA GLU A 549 -2.02 -24.51 -18.97
C GLU A 549 -1.61 -23.23 -19.71
N LEU A 550 -0.75 -22.40 -19.11
CA LEU A 550 -0.29 -21.14 -19.70
C LEU A 550 0.62 -21.35 -20.92
N GLN A 551 1.51 -22.36 -20.86
CA GLN A 551 2.42 -22.68 -21.98
C GLN A 551 1.69 -23.25 -23.20
N ARG A 552 0.54 -23.90 -23.02
CA ARG A 552 -0.30 -24.42 -24.10
C ARG A 552 -1.22 -23.36 -24.71
N SER A 553 -1.37 -22.24 -24.06
CA SER A 553 -2.22 -21.15 -24.52
C SER A 553 -1.61 -20.44 -25.72
N GLU A 554 -2.43 -20.06 -26.69
CA GLU A 554 -2.05 -19.27 -27.85
C GLU A 554 -2.22 -17.75 -27.58
N ASP A 555 -2.69 -17.35 -26.37
CA ASP A 555 -2.84 -15.96 -25.98
C ASP A 555 -1.47 -15.32 -25.74
N PRO A 556 -1.11 -14.22 -26.45
CA PRO A 556 0.17 -13.53 -26.21
C PRO A 556 0.34 -13.03 -24.76
N GLN A 557 -0.75 -12.78 -24.03
CA GLN A 557 -0.69 -12.39 -22.63
C GLN A 557 -0.23 -13.53 -21.72
N ASP A 558 -0.48 -14.79 -22.09
CA ASP A 558 -0.08 -15.92 -21.27
C ASP A 558 1.43 -16.18 -21.32
N ALA A 559 2.14 -15.75 -22.37
CA ALA A 559 3.60 -15.76 -22.40
C ALA A 559 4.17 -14.85 -21.27
N SER A 560 3.60 -13.65 -21.10
CA SER A 560 4.01 -12.77 -20.00
C SER A 560 3.64 -13.32 -18.61
N ARG A 561 2.57 -14.11 -18.50
CA ARG A 561 2.22 -14.81 -17.24
C ARG A 561 3.21 -15.92 -16.92
N VAL A 562 3.69 -16.65 -17.93
CA VAL A 562 4.76 -17.64 -17.76
C VAL A 562 6.05 -16.97 -17.24
N ASP A 563 6.42 -15.79 -17.79
CA ASP A 563 7.57 -15.03 -17.31
C ASP A 563 7.38 -14.60 -15.84
N ASN A 564 6.16 -14.19 -15.45
CA ASN A 564 5.85 -13.83 -14.06
C ASN A 564 5.99 -15.04 -13.10
N LEU A 565 5.58 -16.23 -13.50
CA LEU A 565 5.75 -17.44 -12.68
C LEU A 565 7.23 -17.84 -12.58
N SER A 566 8.01 -17.72 -13.65
CA SER A 566 9.46 -17.92 -13.63
C SER A 566 10.17 -16.91 -12.71
N GLN A 567 9.70 -15.66 -12.70
CA GLN A 567 10.19 -14.64 -11.80
C GLN A 567 9.88 -14.97 -10.33
N LEU A 568 8.69 -15.52 -10.03
CA LEU A 568 8.35 -15.97 -8.67
C LEU A 568 9.33 -17.01 -8.15
N GLN A 569 9.70 -17.97 -8.98
CA GLN A 569 10.72 -19.00 -8.64
C GLN A 569 12.09 -18.35 -8.39
N SER A 570 12.48 -17.37 -9.22
CA SER A 570 13.74 -16.64 -9.05
C SER A 570 13.78 -15.85 -7.74
N VAL A 571 12.69 -15.19 -7.36
CA VAL A 571 12.57 -14.48 -6.08
C VAL A 571 12.65 -15.45 -4.90
N ALA A 572 12.07 -16.64 -5.00
CA ALA A 572 12.20 -17.67 -3.97
C ALA A 572 13.66 -18.14 -3.82
N ALA A 573 14.39 -18.32 -4.92
CA ALA A 573 15.82 -18.68 -4.90
C ALA A 573 16.70 -17.56 -4.33
N GLU A 574 16.37 -16.30 -4.60
CA GLU A 574 17.05 -15.15 -4.00
C GLU A 574 16.81 -15.09 -2.49
N PHE A 575 15.57 -15.32 -2.05
CA PHE A 575 15.23 -15.41 -0.62
C PHE A 575 16.06 -16.48 0.09
N GLU A 576 16.24 -17.67 -0.50
CA GLU A 576 17.09 -18.74 0.05
C GLU A 576 18.55 -18.32 0.22
N GLN A 577 19.10 -17.58 -0.75
CA GLN A 577 20.49 -17.12 -0.70
C GLN A 577 20.73 -16.05 0.36
N ASN A 578 19.73 -15.20 0.57
CA ASN A 578 19.84 -14.02 1.44
C ASN A 578 19.32 -14.24 2.86
N THR A 579 18.68 -15.39 3.13
CA THR A 579 18.03 -15.63 4.44
C THR A 579 18.67 -16.87 5.09
N PRO A 580 19.42 -16.70 6.18
CA PRO A 580 19.82 -17.83 7.03
C PRO A 580 18.58 -18.55 7.56
N ASP A 581 18.57 -19.87 7.53
CA ASP A 581 17.41 -20.69 7.96
C ASP A 581 16.12 -20.40 7.16
N ALA A 582 16.25 -20.18 5.83
CA ALA A 582 15.12 -20.01 4.93
C ALA A 582 14.11 -21.15 5.07
N THR A 583 12.81 -20.82 5.11
CA THR A 583 11.69 -21.78 5.11
C THR A 583 10.61 -21.34 4.16
N LEU A 584 9.76 -22.27 3.71
CA LEU A 584 8.59 -21.94 2.88
C LEU A 584 7.66 -20.94 3.59
N ALA A 585 7.41 -21.12 4.89
CA ALA A 585 6.59 -20.20 5.68
C ALA A 585 7.22 -18.79 5.75
N GLY A 586 8.54 -18.70 5.91
CA GLY A 586 9.28 -17.44 5.90
C GLY A 586 9.24 -16.73 4.54
N PHE A 587 9.31 -17.49 3.45
CA PHE A 587 9.13 -16.95 2.10
C PHE A 587 7.73 -16.34 1.92
N LEU A 588 6.68 -17.06 2.32
CA LEU A 588 5.29 -16.58 2.25
C LEU A 588 5.05 -15.35 3.14
N GLU A 589 5.68 -15.29 4.30
CA GLU A 589 5.66 -14.09 5.15
C GLU A 589 6.28 -12.89 4.44
N THR A 590 7.45 -13.07 3.83
CA THR A 590 8.11 -12.01 3.09
C THR A 590 7.24 -11.52 1.93
N THR A 591 6.64 -12.41 1.13
CA THR A 591 5.76 -12.03 0.01
C THR A 591 4.51 -11.27 0.46
N ALA A 592 3.96 -11.60 1.63
CA ALA A 592 2.78 -10.93 2.18
C ALA A 592 3.09 -9.51 2.69
N LEU A 593 4.32 -9.26 3.17
CA LEU A 593 4.71 -8.00 3.81
C LEU A 593 5.43 -6.99 2.89
N VAL A 594 5.51 -7.27 1.58
CA VAL A 594 6.14 -6.35 0.60
C VAL A 594 5.33 -5.06 0.44
N ALA A 595 5.99 -3.91 0.61
CA ALA A 595 5.43 -2.60 0.33
C ALA A 595 5.82 -2.11 -1.09
N ASP A 596 5.07 -1.14 -1.65
CA ASP A 596 5.36 -0.57 -2.98
C ASP A 596 6.75 0.09 -3.04
N SER A 597 7.19 0.69 -1.94
CA SER A 597 8.52 1.30 -1.81
C SER A 597 9.66 0.28 -1.87
N ASP A 598 9.39 -0.99 -1.54
CA ASP A 598 10.40 -2.04 -1.52
C ASP A 598 10.79 -2.50 -2.95
N GLN A 599 9.99 -2.13 -3.96
CA GLN A 599 10.25 -2.42 -5.38
C GLN A 599 11.17 -1.41 -6.07
N LEU A 600 11.60 -0.36 -5.35
CA LEU A 600 12.52 0.63 -5.91
C LEU A 600 13.95 0.11 -5.91
N PRO A 601 14.76 0.45 -6.95
CA PRO A 601 16.19 0.12 -6.98
C PRO A 601 16.90 0.59 -5.71
N GLY A 602 17.93 -0.15 -5.29
CA GLY A 602 18.78 0.21 -4.16
C GLY A 602 19.60 1.48 -4.41
N GLU A 603 20.20 2.04 -3.35
CA GLU A 603 21.18 3.14 -3.50
C GLU A 603 22.36 2.67 -4.36
N GLY A 604 22.54 3.28 -5.53
CA GLY A 604 23.64 2.99 -6.46
C GLY A 604 23.27 2.13 -7.68
N GLU A 605 22.08 1.56 -7.74
CA GLU A 605 21.57 0.91 -8.95
C GLU A 605 21.07 1.96 -9.94
N ASP A 606 21.61 1.93 -11.17
CA ASP A 606 21.20 2.85 -12.24
C ASP A 606 19.96 2.31 -12.96
N SER A 607 18.80 2.79 -12.59
CA SER A 607 17.56 2.47 -13.33
C SER A 607 17.55 3.05 -14.76
N GLY A 608 18.34 4.11 -15.02
CA GLY A 608 18.31 4.85 -16.29
C GLY A 608 16.94 5.45 -16.65
N LYS A 609 16.02 5.58 -15.69
CA LYS A 609 14.60 5.90 -15.90
C LYS A 609 14.13 7.01 -14.98
N VAL A 610 13.20 7.83 -15.48
CA VAL A 610 12.43 8.79 -14.66
C VAL A 610 11.48 8.02 -13.77
N THR A 611 11.42 8.37 -12.49
CA THR A 611 10.53 7.68 -11.54
C THR A 611 9.22 8.44 -11.37
N MET A 612 8.10 7.77 -11.56
CA MET A 612 6.74 8.32 -11.41
C MET A 612 6.04 7.64 -10.23
N MET A 613 5.48 8.41 -9.29
CA MET A 613 4.86 7.85 -8.10
C MET A 613 3.85 8.79 -7.45
N THR A 614 3.03 8.26 -6.53
CA THR A 614 2.20 9.11 -5.68
C THR A 614 3.04 9.79 -4.59
N LEU A 615 2.54 10.92 -4.08
CA LEU A 615 3.15 11.63 -2.96
C LEU A 615 3.31 10.76 -1.70
N HIS A 616 2.37 9.85 -1.44
CA HIS A 616 2.46 8.93 -0.30
C HIS A 616 3.60 7.93 -0.47
N THR A 617 3.79 7.40 -1.67
CA THR A 617 4.90 6.50 -1.99
C THR A 617 6.26 7.21 -1.94
N ALA A 618 6.29 8.53 -2.20
CA ALA A 618 7.50 9.34 -2.17
C ALA A 618 8.05 9.58 -0.75
N LYS A 619 7.28 9.27 0.29
CA LYS A 619 7.77 9.39 1.67
C LYS A 619 8.97 8.47 1.90
N GLY A 620 10.03 9.01 2.52
CA GLY A 620 11.32 8.34 2.71
C GLY A 620 12.31 8.50 1.55
N LEU A 621 11.84 8.80 0.35
CA LEU A 621 12.66 8.97 -0.85
C LEU A 621 13.15 10.42 -1.02
N GLU A 622 14.12 10.62 -1.94
CA GLU A 622 14.67 11.95 -2.25
C GLU A 622 15.33 11.97 -3.63
N TYR A 623 15.08 13.03 -4.39
CA TYR A 623 15.56 13.17 -5.76
C TYR A 623 16.18 14.56 -5.99
N PRO A 624 17.23 14.68 -6.82
CA PRO A 624 17.79 15.96 -7.21
C PRO A 624 16.76 16.90 -7.84
N TYR A 625 15.87 16.37 -8.70
CA TYR A 625 14.85 17.12 -9.45
C TYR A 625 13.48 16.49 -9.23
N VAL A 626 12.52 17.27 -8.76
CA VAL A 626 11.16 16.82 -8.45
C VAL A 626 10.13 17.66 -9.19
N PHE A 627 9.23 17.00 -9.91
CA PHE A 627 8.04 17.60 -10.52
C PHE A 627 6.83 17.25 -9.63
N LEU A 628 6.25 18.25 -8.98
CA LEU A 628 5.03 18.15 -8.18
C LEU A 628 3.86 18.61 -9.03
N THR A 629 3.02 17.68 -9.47
CA THR A 629 2.01 17.90 -10.52
C THR A 629 0.60 17.96 -9.97
N GLY A 630 -0.30 18.63 -10.70
CA GLY A 630 -1.71 18.67 -10.33
C GLY A 630 -2.00 19.53 -9.12
N MET A 631 -1.32 20.65 -8.97
CA MET A 631 -1.50 21.60 -7.88
C MET A 631 -2.79 22.43 -8.07
N GLU A 632 -3.94 21.76 -7.89
CA GLU A 632 -5.29 22.31 -8.12
C GLU A 632 -6.25 21.97 -7.00
N GLN A 633 -7.17 22.86 -6.67
CA GLN A 633 -8.27 22.57 -5.72
C GLN A 633 -9.12 21.40 -6.23
N GLY A 634 -9.42 20.44 -5.35
CA GLY A 634 -10.15 19.23 -5.67
C GLY A 634 -9.26 18.06 -6.15
N THR A 635 -8.04 18.36 -6.64
CA THR A 635 -7.00 17.37 -6.94
C THR A 635 -5.96 17.30 -5.81
N PHE A 636 -5.36 18.44 -5.48
CA PHE A 636 -4.41 18.59 -4.39
C PHE A 636 -4.47 20.02 -3.83
N PRO A 637 -5.18 20.25 -2.69
CA PRO A 637 -5.80 19.26 -1.81
C PRO A 637 -6.96 18.49 -2.47
N HIS A 638 -7.18 17.24 -2.01
CA HIS A 638 -8.27 16.40 -2.51
C HIS A 638 -9.64 16.97 -2.10
N GLN A 639 -10.66 16.85 -2.97
CA GLN A 639 -12.00 17.41 -2.78
C GLN A 639 -12.59 17.13 -1.39
N ARG A 640 -12.48 15.89 -0.89
CA ARG A 640 -13.02 15.51 0.42
C ARG A 640 -12.37 16.24 1.58
N ALA A 641 -11.06 16.46 1.48
CA ALA A 641 -10.30 17.12 2.54
C ALA A 641 -10.58 18.61 2.67
N MET A 642 -11.26 19.22 1.69
CA MET A 642 -11.57 20.66 1.73
C MET A 642 -12.70 21.00 2.72
N GLU A 643 -13.48 20.03 3.14
CA GLU A 643 -14.62 20.21 4.06
C GLU A 643 -14.22 20.01 5.54
N ASP A 644 -13.07 19.36 5.80
CA ASP A 644 -12.57 19.04 7.13
C ASP A 644 -11.18 19.65 7.38
N THR A 645 -11.04 20.47 8.41
CA THR A 645 -9.79 21.15 8.75
C THR A 645 -8.66 20.18 9.13
N SER A 646 -9.00 19.03 9.70
CA SER A 646 -8.02 17.98 10.06
C SER A 646 -7.49 17.28 8.80
N GLU A 647 -8.39 16.90 7.88
CA GLU A 647 -8.02 16.30 6.60
C GLU A 647 -7.24 17.29 5.71
N LEU A 648 -7.64 18.58 5.71
CA LEU A 648 -6.90 19.64 5.01
C LEU A 648 -5.48 19.84 5.59
N SER A 649 -5.35 19.73 6.92
CA SER A 649 -4.05 19.79 7.57
C SER A 649 -3.16 18.60 7.20
N GLU A 650 -3.75 17.41 6.95
CA GLU A 650 -3.01 16.25 6.44
C GLU A 650 -2.58 16.44 4.98
N GLU A 651 -3.45 16.94 4.11
CA GLU A 651 -3.10 17.28 2.73
C GLU A 651 -1.96 18.32 2.67
N ARG A 652 -1.94 19.30 3.59
CA ARG A 652 -0.83 20.24 3.69
C ARG A 652 0.47 19.60 4.16
N ARG A 653 0.42 18.61 5.08
CA ARG A 653 1.59 17.80 5.41
C ARG A 653 2.07 16.98 4.22
N LEU A 654 1.13 16.51 3.40
CA LEU A 654 1.47 15.81 2.17
C LEU A 654 2.17 16.73 1.15
N ALA A 655 1.72 18.00 1.04
CA ALA A 655 2.40 19.01 0.24
C ALA A 655 3.83 19.30 0.78
N TYR A 656 3.97 19.46 2.08
CA TYR A 656 5.27 19.60 2.74
C TYR A 656 6.18 18.40 2.46
N VAL A 657 5.65 17.16 2.50
CA VAL A 657 6.41 15.97 2.13
C VAL A 657 6.87 16.07 0.68
N GLY A 658 5.98 16.37 -0.28
CA GLY A 658 6.33 16.48 -1.70
C GLY A 658 7.43 17.52 -1.97
N ILE A 659 7.28 18.73 -1.44
CA ILE A 659 8.25 19.82 -1.56
C ILE A 659 9.62 19.40 -1.02
N THR A 660 9.66 18.76 0.15
CA THR A 660 10.91 18.34 0.81
C THR A 660 11.55 17.09 0.22
N ARG A 661 10.99 16.50 -0.86
CA ARG A 661 11.67 15.42 -1.62
C ARG A 661 12.74 15.95 -2.55
N ALA A 662 12.65 17.22 -2.96
CA ALA A 662 13.62 17.83 -3.87
C ALA A 662 14.92 18.19 -3.15
N LYS A 663 16.07 17.84 -3.77
CA LYS A 663 17.40 18.23 -3.30
C LYS A 663 17.86 19.55 -3.91
N ARG A 664 17.74 19.69 -5.23
CA ARG A 664 18.31 20.81 -6.01
C ARG A 664 17.25 21.71 -6.58
N ARG A 665 16.30 21.14 -7.34
CA ARG A 665 15.28 21.93 -8.03
C ARG A 665 13.90 21.30 -7.90
N LEU A 666 12.91 22.13 -7.59
CA LEU A 666 11.50 21.79 -7.52
C LEU A 666 10.75 22.44 -8.67
N TYR A 667 9.88 21.68 -9.32
CA TYR A 667 8.92 22.12 -10.31
C TYR A 667 7.52 21.95 -9.74
N VAL A 668 6.66 22.96 -9.89
CA VAL A 668 5.25 22.90 -9.50
C VAL A 668 4.37 23.16 -10.70
N THR A 669 3.45 22.25 -11.02
CA THR A 669 2.62 22.37 -12.20
C THR A 669 1.13 22.21 -11.88
N ARG A 670 0.28 22.87 -12.68
CA ARG A 670 -1.17 22.75 -12.63
C ARG A 670 -1.80 22.81 -14.00
N ALA A 671 -3.03 22.31 -14.12
CA ALA A 671 -3.84 22.45 -15.31
C ALA A 671 -5.15 23.20 -14.97
N ALA A 672 -5.57 24.14 -15.85
CA ALA A 672 -6.82 24.86 -15.67
C ALA A 672 -8.07 24.01 -15.94
N VAL A 673 -7.93 22.93 -16.72
CA VAL A 673 -9.02 22.01 -17.04
C VAL A 673 -8.55 20.57 -16.92
N ARG A 674 -9.33 19.73 -16.21
CA ARG A 674 -9.12 18.28 -16.17
C ARG A 674 -10.39 17.51 -16.54
N ALA A 675 -10.21 16.45 -17.32
CA ALA A 675 -11.30 15.53 -17.61
C ALA A 675 -11.48 14.54 -16.43
N GLN A 676 -12.65 14.57 -15.80
CA GLN A 676 -13.05 13.62 -14.78
C GLN A 676 -14.39 12.97 -15.18
N TRP A 677 -14.46 11.65 -15.19
CA TRP A 677 -15.66 10.90 -15.59
C TRP A 677 -16.19 11.26 -16.97
N GLY A 678 -15.28 11.62 -17.92
CA GLY A 678 -15.65 12.03 -19.28
C GLY A 678 -16.16 13.45 -19.40
N GLN A 679 -16.18 14.24 -18.33
CA GLN A 679 -16.53 15.66 -18.32
C GLN A 679 -15.29 16.52 -18.07
N ALA A 680 -15.16 17.62 -18.81
CA ALA A 680 -14.13 18.62 -18.56
C ALA A 680 -14.56 19.49 -17.37
N ASN A 681 -13.75 19.50 -16.33
CA ASN A 681 -13.98 20.32 -15.13
C ASN A 681 -12.93 21.43 -15.06
N ASP A 682 -13.36 22.62 -14.76
CA ASP A 682 -12.49 23.77 -14.47
C ASP A 682 -11.85 23.59 -13.10
N MET A 683 -10.53 23.79 -13.05
CA MET A 683 -9.73 23.58 -11.84
C MET A 683 -9.15 24.90 -11.36
N MET A 684 -9.46 25.29 -10.13
CA MET A 684 -8.85 26.44 -9.47
C MET A 684 -7.40 26.10 -9.05
N PRO A 685 -6.48 27.08 -9.00
CA PRO A 685 -5.16 26.87 -8.42
C PRO A 685 -5.25 26.30 -7.00
N SER A 686 -4.29 25.44 -6.64
CA SER A 686 -4.19 24.92 -5.28
C SER A 686 -3.88 26.04 -4.29
N GLN A 687 -4.57 26.09 -3.15
CA GLN A 687 -4.23 27.01 -2.07
C GLN A 687 -2.78 26.82 -1.57
N PHE A 688 -2.18 25.64 -1.75
CA PHE A 688 -0.79 25.40 -1.38
C PHE A 688 0.20 26.17 -2.26
N LEU A 689 -0.18 26.55 -3.48
CA LEU A 689 0.64 27.47 -4.32
C LEU A 689 0.62 28.89 -3.77
N ASP A 690 -0.55 29.35 -3.28
CA ASP A 690 -0.69 30.69 -2.69
C ASP A 690 0.01 30.80 -1.32
N GLU A 691 0.26 29.66 -0.66
CA GLU A 691 1.00 29.60 0.59
C GLU A 691 2.53 29.66 0.40
N ILE A 692 3.02 29.47 -0.84
CA ILE A 692 4.45 29.65 -1.18
C ILE A 692 4.70 31.11 -1.52
N PRO A 693 5.67 31.78 -0.91
CA PRO A 693 6.02 33.17 -1.26
C PRO A 693 6.37 33.31 -2.76
N ASP A 694 5.73 34.26 -3.43
CA ASP A 694 5.88 34.49 -4.89
C ASP A 694 7.34 34.68 -5.34
N GLU A 695 8.17 35.32 -4.50
CA GLU A 695 9.58 35.54 -4.77
C GLU A 695 10.42 34.27 -4.89
N LEU A 696 9.92 33.15 -4.37
CA LEU A 696 10.59 31.84 -4.44
C LEU A 696 10.29 31.11 -5.74
N ILE A 697 9.26 31.52 -6.51
CA ILE A 697 8.83 30.87 -7.74
C ILE A 697 9.25 31.66 -8.97
N ASP A 698 9.83 30.98 -9.96
CA ASP A 698 10.05 31.45 -11.32
C ASP A 698 8.96 30.88 -12.23
N TRP A 699 7.91 31.66 -12.47
CA TRP A 699 6.79 31.24 -13.29
C TRP A 699 7.17 31.30 -14.79
N LYS A 700 7.32 30.13 -15.42
CA LYS A 700 7.43 30.05 -16.89
C LYS A 700 6.10 30.39 -17.55
N ARG A 701 5.00 30.07 -16.90
CA ARG A 701 3.64 30.49 -17.27
C ARG A 701 2.79 30.48 -15.98
N ARG A 702 2.31 31.65 -15.57
CA ARG A 702 1.54 31.79 -14.32
C ARG A 702 0.06 31.52 -14.51
N GLU A 703 -0.51 31.94 -15.63
CA GLU A 703 -1.92 31.79 -15.97
C GLU A 703 -2.09 30.96 -17.22
N ALA A 704 -3.07 30.07 -17.24
CA ALA A 704 -3.45 29.32 -18.41
C ALA A 704 -4.07 30.23 -19.48
N GLY A 705 -3.93 29.87 -20.76
CA GLY A 705 -4.51 30.65 -21.84
C GLY A 705 -6.04 30.73 -21.78
N VAL A 706 -6.66 29.67 -21.33
CA VAL A 706 -8.13 29.60 -21.09
C VAL A 706 -8.56 30.57 -20.01
N GLU A 707 -7.79 30.70 -18.92
CA GLU A 707 -8.07 31.64 -17.83
C GLU A 707 -7.97 33.08 -18.31
N ARG A 708 -6.93 33.41 -19.09
CA ARG A 708 -6.77 34.75 -19.69
C ARG A 708 -7.88 35.11 -20.68
N MET A 709 -8.33 34.18 -21.52
CA MET A 709 -9.46 34.40 -22.42
C MET A 709 -10.76 34.67 -21.64
N ARG A 710 -11.00 34.00 -20.54
CA ARG A 710 -12.19 34.22 -19.67
C ARG A 710 -12.14 35.57 -18.97
N ALA A 711 -10.96 35.94 -18.44
CA ALA A 711 -10.78 37.27 -17.81
C ALA A 711 -11.03 38.42 -18.82
N SER A 712 -10.61 38.27 -20.08
CA SER A 712 -10.87 39.29 -21.12
C SER A 712 -12.34 39.39 -21.56
N TRP A 713 -13.17 38.37 -21.31
CA TRP A 713 -14.61 38.41 -21.62
C TRP A 713 -15.45 38.95 -20.44
N GLY A 714 -14.92 39.01 -19.25
CA GLY A 714 -15.56 39.55 -18.05
C GLY A 714 -15.37 41.07 -17.86
N ASP A 715 -14.39 41.67 -18.52
CA ASP A 715 -14.11 43.12 -18.46
C ASP A 715 -14.96 43.97 -19.40
N ASP A 716 -15.74 43.38 -20.32
CA ASP A 716 -16.58 44.11 -21.30
C ASP A 716 -17.95 44.54 -20.72
N ASP A 717 -18.30 44.22 -19.47
CA ASP A 717 -19.58 44.59 -18.85
C ASP A 717 -19.56 45.95 -18.13
N GLU A 718 -18.46 46.74 -18.19
CA GLU A 718 -18.37 48.08 -17.53
C GLU A 718 -18.11 49.20 -18.54
N PHE A 719 -18.85 49.25 -19.67
CA PHE A 719 -18.90 50.44 -20.45
C PHE A 719 -20.34 50.88 -20.83
N GLY A 720 -20.83 51.82 -20.05
CA GLY A 720 -21.48 53.02 -20.56
C GLY A 720 -22.86 52.83 -21.18
N GLY A 721 -23.87 53.26 -20.44
CA GLY A 721 -25.11 53.69 -21.03
C GLY A 721 -24.87 54.72 -22.13
N TRP A 722 -25.45 54.46 -23.27
CA TRP A 722 -25.75 55.47 -24.29
C TRP A 722 -27.22 55.34 -24.65
N ASP A 723 -27.86 56.48 -24.50
CA ASP A 723 -29.23 56.75 -24.89
C ASP A 723 -29.53 56.47 -26.37
N ASP A 724 -30.81 56.22 -26.58
CA ASP A 724 -31.58 56.21 -27.81
C ASP A 724 -30.98 56.94 -29.05
N ASP A 725 -31.02 56.33 -30.19
CA ASP A 725 -31.83 56.68 -31.35
C ASP A 725 -31.37 56.00 -32.66
N ASP A 726 -32.34 55.44 -33.38
CA ASP A 726 -32.45 55.31 -34.85
C ASP A 726 -31.56 54.38 -35.71
N ASP A 727 -32.24 53.31 -36.10
CA ASP A 727 -32.50 52.92 -37.51
C ASP A 727 -31.42 52.31 -38.41
N PHE A 728 -31.82 51.24 -39.09
CA PHE A 728 -31.33 50.64 -40.33
C PHE A 728 -30.21 49.53 -40.29
N GLY A 729 -30.66 48.37 -40.73
CA GLY A 729 -29.91 47.59 -41.69
C GLY A 729 -29.58 46.14 -41.31
N SER A 730 -30.48 45.27 -41.73
CA SER A 730 -30.27 43.81 -41.79
C SER A 730 -29.05 43.39 -42.60
N THR A 731 -28.19 42.55 -42.06
CA THR A 731 -27.56 41.46 -42.85
C THR A 731 -27.22 40.29 -41.93
N SER A 732 -27.82 39.14 -42.25
CA SER A 732 -27.65 37.85 -41.63
C SER A 732 -26.27 37.28 -41.89
N PHE A 733 -25.60 36.76 -40.84
CA PHE A 733 -24.71 35.60 -41.00
C PHE A 733 -24.84 34.71 -39.77
N GLY A 734 -25.16 33.43 -40.03
CA GLY A 734 -25.48 32.44 -39.07
C GLY A 734 -24.25 31.90 -38.32
N GLY A 735 -24.40 31.74 -37.04
CA GLY A 735 -23.50 31.02 -36.19
C GLY A 735 -24.29 30.18 -35.20
N SER A 736 -24.19 28.88 -35.33
CA SER A 736 -24.93 27.85 -34.60
C SER A 736 -24.59 27.85 -33.11
N MET A 737 -25.58 28.15 -32.28
CA MET A 737 -25.53 27.94 -30.83
C MET A 737 -26.08 26.56 -30.45
N TYR A 738 -25.32 25.82 -29.73
CA TYR A 738 -25.78 24.61 -29.06
C TYR A 738 -26.65 24.99 -27.86
N GLY A 739 -27.93 24.67 -27.96
CA GLY A 739 -28.91 24.83 -26.88
C GLY A 739 -28.83 23.71 -25.86
N SER A 740 -28.74 24.12 -24.63
CA SER A 740 -28.94 23.28 -23.42
C SER A 740 -30.42 22.93 -23.32
N SER A 741 -30.79 21.65 -23.36
CA SER A 741 -32.12 21.17 -23.08
C SER A 741 -32.26 20.76 -21.60
N THR A 742 -32.98 21.60 -20.88
CA THR A 742 -33.50 21.32 -19.53
C THR A 742 -34.72 20.39 -19.64
N TYR A 743 -34.65 19.21 -19.03
CA TYR A 743 -35.81 18.36 -18.80
C TYR A 743 -36.52 18.82 -17.52
N GLY A 744 -37.74 19.33 -17.67
CA GLY A 744 -38.65 19.60 -16.61
C GLY A 744 -39.36 18.30 -16.17
N SER A 745 -39.39 18.05 -14.90
CA SER A 745 -40.24 17.06 -14.25
C SER A 745 -41.44 17.77 -13.65
N SER A 746 -42.62 17.37 -14.10
CA SER A 746 -43.94 17.83 -13.58
C SER A 746 -44.23 17.18 -12.24
N SER A 747 -44.55 17.98 -11.22
CA SER A 747 -45.23 17.50 -10.03
C SER A 747 -46.52 18.27 -9.84
N TYR A 748 -47.60 17.54 -9.61
CA TYR A 748 -48.92 18.02 -9.30
C TYR A 748 -48.99 18.76 -7.96
N GLY A 749 -49.61 19.91 -7.95
CA GLY A 749 -49.89 20.67 -6.78
C GLY A 749 -51.21 20.31 -6.10
N SER A 750 -51.32 20.56 -4.82
CA SER A 750 -52.57 20.95 -4.16
C SER A 750 -52.23 21.92 -3.05
N GLY A 751 -52.99 23.04 -3.08
CA GLY A 751 -52.76 24.16 -2.22
C GLY A 751 -53.43 24.05 -0.86
N SER A 752 -53.11 24.92 0.06
CA SER A 752 -54.00 25.85 0.78
C SER A 752 -53.22 26.77 1.72
N ARG A 753 -53.52 28.01 1.58
CA ARG A 753 -53.69 29.19 2.40
C ARG A 753 -53.27 29.14 3.88
N GLY A 754 -52.64 30.25 4.29
CA GLY A 754 -52.94 30.94 5.55
C GLY A 754 -51.66 31.42 6.29
N SER A 755 -51.29 32.66 6.12
CA SER A 755 -51.37 33.91 6.88
C SER A 755 -50.56 34.00 8.19
N HIS A 756 -49.70 35.06 8.19
CA HIS A 756 -49.33 36.01 9.29
C HIS A 756 -48.87 35.45 10.65
N SER A 757 -47.79 35.88 11.22
CA SER A 757 -47.34 37.18 11.67
C SER A 757 -46.04 37.11 12.50
N THR A 758 -45.16 38.03 12.27
CA THR A 758 -44.36 38.95 13.09
C THR A 758 -44.15 38.71 14.61
N TYR A 759 -42.97 39.20 15.04
CA TYR A 759 -42.46 39.54 16.38
C TYR A 759 -41.82 38.38 17.14
N GLY A 760 -40.69 38.53 17.77
CA GLY A 760 -39.82 39.61 18.14
C GLY A 760 -38.93 39.17 19.28
N SER A 761 -37.68 39.57 19.22
CA SER A 761 -36.74 39.93 20.29
C SER A 761 -36.74 39.16 21.61
N SER A 762 -35.60 38.73 21.99
CA SER A 762 -34.69 39.28 23.05
C SER A 762 -34.32 38.34 24.20
N HIS A 763 -33.03 38.38 24.47
CA HIS A 763 -32.32 38.30 25.77
C HIS A 763 -32.37 37.04 26.62
N GLY A 764 -31.19 36.51 26.90
CA GLY A 764 -30.58 36.68 28.20
C GLY A 764 -29.84 35.42 28.67
N SER A 765 -28.57 35.47 28.66
CA SER A 765 -27.59 35.28 29.75
C SER A 765 -27.75 34.12 30.74
N HIS A 766 -26.59 33.59 31.00
CA HIS A 766 -25.95 33.10 32.22
C HIS A 766 -26.04 31.64 32.67
N SER A 767 -24.85 31.12 32.77
CA SER A 767 -24.10 30.59 33.94
C SER A 767 -24.18 29.09 34.14
N SER A 768 -23.09 28.47 34.01
CA SER A 768 -22.04 28.05 34.98
C SER A 768 -22.33 26.82 35.82
N TYR A 769 -21.24 26.09 35.97
CA TYR A 769 -20.86 25.09 37.01
C TYR A 769 -21.36 23.66 36.96
N GLY A 770 -20.40 22.78 37.07
CA GLY A 770 -20.58 21.51 37.75
C GLY A 770 -19.59 20.41 37.39
N SER A 771 -18.44 20.44 38.03
CA SER A 771 -17.50 19.38 38.19
C SER A 771 -18.13 18.08 38.78
N GLY A 772 -17.72 16.94 38.32
CA GLY A 772 -18.03 15.65 38.94
C GLY A 772 -16.98 14.61 38.66
N ARG A 773 -15.99 14.48 39.53
CA ARG A 773 -15.12 13.31 39.68
C ARG A 773 -15.93 12.11 40.14
N SER A 774 -15.65 10.95 39.62
CA SER A 774 -15.76 9.72 40.42
C SER A 774 -14.77 8.65 39.91
N SER A 775 -13.94 8.27 40.86
CA SER A 775 -13.03 7.14 40.92
C SER A 775 -13.80 5.86 41.30
N TYR A 776 -13.42 4.73 40.73
CA TYR A 776 -13.54 3.39 41.30
C TYR A 776 -12.49 2.52 40.57
N GLY A 777 -11.57 1.81 41.20
CA GLY A 777 -11.70 0.97 42.36
C GLY A 777 -11.40 -0.45 41.91
N SER A 778 -10.18 -0.91 42.21
CA SER A 778 -9.58 -2.24 42.00
C SER A 778 -10.40 -3.40 42.56
N GLY A 779 -10.31 -4.57 41.91
CA GLY A 779 -10.76 -5.83 42.48
C GLY A 779 -10.10 -7.03 41.80
N SER A 780 -9.01 -7.44 42.39
CA SER A 780 -8.28 -8.68 42.09
C SER A 780 -9.05 -9.94 42.55
N ARG A 781 -9.02 -11.00 41.73
CA ARG A 781 -9.07 -12.40 42.26
C ARG A 781 -8.29 -13.35 41.37
N ARG A 782 -7.34 -14.02 42.02
CA ARG A 782 -6.56 -15.18 41.57
C ARG A 782 -7.44 -16.41 41.47
N PHE A 783 -7.13 -17.32 40.56
CA PHE A 783 -7.08 -18.77 40.83
C PHE A 783 -6.09 -19.51 39.92
N SER A 784 -5.43 -20.47 40.48
CA SER A 784 -4.26 -21.22 40.09
C SER A 784 -4.57 -22.64 39.57
N GLY A 785 -3.57 -23.22 38.90
CA GLY A 785 -3.33 -24.67 38.68
C GLY A 785 -3.45 -25.07 37.20
N GLY A 786 -2.61 -25.86 36.61
CA GLY A 786 -1.41 -26.57 36.92
C GLY A 786 -1.14 -27.61 35.83
N LEU A 787 0.11 -27.67 35.37
CA LEU A 787 0.97 -28.79 34.94
C LEU A 787 0.49 -29.96 34.06
N HIS A 788 1.15 -30.24 32.95
CA HIS A 788 2.19 -31.27 32.69
C HIS A 788 2.52 -31.31 31.18
N SER A 789 3.70 -31.16 30.74
CA SER A 789 4.98 -31.86 30.50
C SER A 789 4.95 -33.03 29.52
N GLY A 790 5.90 -33.03 28.62
CA GLY A 790 6.26 -34.18 27.80
C GLY A 790 7.23 -33.83 26.66
N SER A 791 8.44 -34.16 26.86
CA SER A 791 9.72 -33.93 26.26
C SER A 791 10.10 -34.89 25.13
N SER A 792 11.15 -34.45 24.45
CA SER A 792 12.37 -35.18 23.96
C SER A 792 12.39 -35.49 22.47
N SER A 793 13.48 -35.51 21.75
CA SER A 793 14.91 -35.16 21.91
C SER A 793 15.65 -35.59 20.64
N TYR A 794 16.66 -34.78 20.26
CA TYR A 794 17.97 -35.09 19.66
C TYR A 794 18.21 -35.98 18.44
N GLY A 795 19.07 -35.48 17.57
CA GLY A 795 19.98 -36.28 16.76
C GLY A 795 20.87 -35.42 15.85
N SER A 796 22.14 -35.31 16.19
CA SER A 796 23.21 -34.50 15.59
C SER A 796 24.13 -35.32 14.68
N TYR A 797 25.02 -34.61 13.95
CA TYR A 797 26.23 -35.00 13.16
C TYR A 797 26.00 -35.28 11.69
N GLY A 798 26.89 -34.90 10.80
CA GLY A 798 28.23 -34.36 10.83
C GLY A 798 28.75 -34.13 9.42
N SER A 799 29.77 -33.32 9.36
CA SER A 799 30.55 -32.79 8.23
C SER A 799 31.25 -33.82 7.33
N SER A 800 31.47 -33.49 6.08
CA SER A 800 32.80 -33.66 5.45
C SER A 800 32.98 -32.91 4.13
N ARG A 801 34.17 -32.33 3.99
CA ARG A 801 34.78 -31.62 2.85
C ARG A 801 35.24 -32.56 1.76
N SER A 802 35.30 -32.09 0.52
CA SER A 802 36.46 -32.11 -0.43
C SER A 802 36.02 -31.68 -1.82
N SER A 803 36.48 -30.64 -2.39
CA SER A 803 37.73 -30.24 -3.12
C SER A 803 37.95 -30.91 -4.48
N TYR A 804 38.09 -30.01 -5.50
CA TYR A 804 38.82 -30.03 -6.75
C TYR A 804 38.35 -30.84 -7.97
N GLY A 805 38.39 -30.15 -9.12
CA GLY A 805 38.66 -30.76 -10.38
C GLY A 805 38.19 -30.00 -11.63
N SER A 806 39.07 -29.17 -12.14
CA SER A 806 39.06 -28.54 -13.46
C SER A 806 39.09 -29.56 -14.61
N GLY A 807 38.43 -29.26 -15.72
CA GLY A 807 38.66 -29.98 -16.97
C GLY A 807 37.79 -29.54 -18.14
N LYS A 808 38.31 -28.68 -19.02
CA LYS A 808 37.87 -28.60 -20.42
C LYS A 808 38.50 -29.78 -21.18
N PRO A 809 37.86 -30.33 -22.22
CA PRO A 809 38.26 -29.95 -23.58
C PRO A 809 37.14 -29.96 -24.66
N SER A 810 37.33 -29.00 -25.55
CA SER A 810 37.29 -29.02 -27.04
C SER A 810 36.53 -30.08 -27.84
N GLY A 811 35.66 -29.60 -28.71
CA GLY A 811 35.70 -29.83 -30.13
C GLY A 811 34.76 -30.85 -30.75
N LYS A 812 33.83 -30.45 -31.59
CA LYS A 812 33.82 -30.63 -33.02
C LYS A 812 32.50 -30.21 -33.69
N SER A 813 32.69 -29.51 -34.76
CA SER A 813 31.80 -29.03 -35.80
C SER A 813 30.81 -30.04 -36.36
N GLY A 814 29.57 -29.59 -36.62
CA GLY A 814 28.63 -30.17 -37.53
C GLY A 814 27.83 -29.05 -38.22
N LYS A 815 28.19 -28.74 -39.47
CA LYS A 815 27.45 -27.82 -40.35
C LYS A 815 26.12 -28.45 -40.76
N VAL A 816 25.04 -27.73 -40.55
CA VAL A 816 23.81 -27.90 -41.31
C VAL A 816 23.40 -26.54 -41.89
N THR A 817 23.37 -26.56 -43.21
CA THR A 817 22.98 -25.42 -44.05
C THR A 817 21.46 -25.23 -44.04
N THR A 818 21.01 -24.07 -43.64
CA THR A 818 19.64 -23.60 -43.96
C THR A 818 19.69 -22.36 -44.84
N ARG A 819 18.96 -22.47 -45.92
CA ARG A 819 18.83 -21.43 -46.95
C ARG A 819 18.18 -20.16 -46.40
N ARG A 820 18.90 -19.06 -46.63
CA ARG A 820 18.47 -17.69 -46.36
C ARG A 820 17.62 -17.21 -47.53
N ALA A 821 16.37 -16.86 -47.30
CA ALA A 821 15.55 -16.05 -48.21
C ALA A 821 15.80 -14.57 -47.89
N LYS A 822 16.09 -13.79 -48.90
CA LYS A 822 16.33 -12.31 -48.82
C LYS A 822 15.00 -11.56 -48.65
N PRO A 823 14.96 -10.49 -47.89
CA PRO A 823 13.85 -9.53 -47.89
C PRO A 823 13.94 -8.62 -49.11
N LYS A 824 12.79 -8.34 -49.71
CA LYS A 824 12.65 -7.32 -50.74
C LYS A 824 12.54 -5.93 -50.08
N ASP A 825 13.40 -5.03 -50.51
CA ASP A 825 13.31 -3.60 -50.29
C ASP A 825 12.01 -3.04 -50.90
N LEU A 826 11.28 -2.28 -50.08
CA LEU A 826 10.30 -1.31 -50.55
C LEU A 826 10.41 -0.03 -49.71
N THR A 827 11.41 0.79 -50.07
CA THR A 827 11.40 2.23 -49.80
C THR A 827 10.48 2.90 -50.80
N LYS A 828 9.34 3.44 -50.35
CA LYS A 828 8.72 4.62 -50.95
C LYS A 828 8.01 5.41 -49.85
N SER A 829 8.53 6.60 -49.68
CA SER A 829 7.98 7.72 -48.97
C SER A 829 6.54 8.04 -49.40
N ALA A 830 5.66 8.27 -48.43
CA ALA A 830 4.40 8.98 -48.63
C ALA A 830 4.30 10.12 -47.62
N PRO A 831 3.68 11.25 -48.02
CA PRO A 831 3.65 12.48 -47.23
C PRO A 831 2.54 12.44 -46.17
N ALA A 832 2.77 13.15 -45.07
CA ALA A 832 1.78 13.45 -44.06
C ALA A 832 0.60 14.24 -44.64
N SER A 833 -0.64 13.78 -44.43
CA SER A 833 -1.83 14.65 -44.32
C SER A 833 -3.07 13.87 -43.89
N SER A 834 -3.80 14.48 -42.95
CA SER A 834 -5.24 14.37 -42.66
C SER A 834 -5.73 13.15 -41.89
N LEU A 835 -6.10 13.40 -40.66
CA LEU A 835 -7.12 12.77 -39.86
C LEU A 835 -8.48 12.81 -40.58
N ASP A 836 -8.78 11.81 -41.37
CA ASP A 836 -10.14 11.46 -41.78
C ASP A 836 -10.16 9.93 -41.91
N GLY A 837 -10.58 9.28 -40.82
CA GLY A 837 -10.84 7.87 -40.81
C GLY A 837 -12.13 7.53 -41.54
N ASN A 838 -12.07 7.59 -42.88
CA ASN A 838 -13.10 7.03 -43.69
C ASN A 838 -12.45 6.39 -44.93
N ASN A 839 -12.43 5.08 -44.97
CA ASN A 839 -12.03 4.29 -46.14
C ASN A 839 -13.02 4.39 -47.32
N GLY A 840 -13.90 5.43 -47.33
CA GLY A 840 -14.87 5.64 -48.36
C GLY A 840 -16.04 4.63 -48.35
N LEU A 841 -16.13 3.79 -47.29
CA LEU A 841 -17.17 2.77 -47.18
C LEU A 841 -18.52 3.39 -46.78
N SER A 842 -19.57 3.06 -47.50
CA SER A 842 -20.95 3.44 -47.25
C SER A 842 -21.73 2.28 -46.62
N ILE A 843 -22.86 2.56 -45.97
CA ILE A 843 -23.70 1.53 -45.38
C ILE A 843 -24.23 0.54 -46.47
N SER A 844 -24.38 1.00 -47.70
CA SER A 844 -24.76 0.20 -48.88
C SER A 844 -23.72 -0.86 -49.27
N ASP A 845 -22.48 -0.71 -48.80
CA ASP A 845 -21.38 -1.64 -49.06
C ASP A 845 -21.42 -2.85 -48.15
N PHE A 846 -22.25 -2.81 -47.08
CA PHE A 846 -22.35 -3.89 -46.09
C PHE A 846 -23.69 -4.61 -46.15
N GLN A 847 -23.63 -5.95 -46.16
CA GLN A 847 -24.78 -6.83 -46.04
C GLN A 847 -24.67 -7.68 -44.77
N ILE A 848 -25.81 -8.12 -44.22
CA ILE A 848 -25.82 -9.07 -43.12
C ILE A 848 -25.14 -10.36 -43.56
N GLY A 849 -24.10 -10.75 -42.85
CA GLY A 849 -23.29 -11.91 -43.16
C GLY A 849 -21.90 -11.61 -43.70
N ASP A 850 -21.61 -10.37 -44.12
CA ASP A 850 -20.30 -9.95 -44.56
C ASP A 850 -19.25 -10.11 -43.47
N ARG A 851 -18.02 -10.42 -43.84
CA ARG A 851 -16.87 -10.46 -42.95
C ARG A 851 -16.14 -9.12 -43.03
N ILE A 852 -15.74 -8.64 -41.89
CA ILE A 852 -14.93 -7.43 -41.79
C ILE A 852 -13.77 -7.70 -40.85
N THR A 853 -12.69 -6.96 -40.98
CA THR A 853 -11.64 -6.86 -39.98
C THR A 853 -11.67 -5.46 -39.32
N HIS A 854 -11.43 -5.40 -38.04
CA HIS A 854 -11.34 -4.19 -37.22
C HIS A 854 -10.00 -4.16 -36.51
N ASP A 855 -9.27 -3.06 -36.57
CA ASP A 855 -7.91 -2.96 -36.03
C ASP A 855 -7.78 -3.41 -34.56
N HIS A 856 -8.84 -3.24 -33.76
CA HIS A 856 -8.83 -3.57 -32.33
C HIS A 856 -9.54 -4.88 -31.97
N TYR A 857 -10.61 -5.26 -32.73
CA TYR A 857 -11.43 -6.45 -32.43
C TYR A 857 -11.16 -7.61 -33.38
N GLY A 858 -10.28 -7.44 -34.36
CA GLY A 858 -9.96 -8.49 -35.32
C GLY A 858 -11.11 -8.83 -36.29
N LEU A 859 -11.21 -10.08 -36.67
CA LEU A 859 -12.18 -10.58 -37.63
C LEU A 859 -13.58 -10.67 -37.04
N GLY A 860 -14.56 -10.04 -37.70
CA GLY A 860 -15.97 -10.07 -37.29
C GLY A 860 -16.93 -10.34 -38.42
N LYS A 861 -18.20 -10.68 -38.08
CA LYS A 861 -19.28 -10.90 -39.00
C LYS A 861 -20.40 -9.89 -38.79
N VAL A 862 -20.82 -9.19 -39.82
CA VAL A 862 -21.94 -8.25 -39.79
C VAL A 862 -23.24 -8.97 -39.53
N ILE A 863 -23.95 -8.61 -38.47
CA ILE A 863 -25.22 -9.21 -38.06
C ILE A 863 -26.42 -8.25 -38.23
N GLU A 864 -26.19 -6.93 -38.30
CA GLU A 864 -27.21 -5.92 -38.48
C GLU A 864 -26.60 -4.68 -39.12
N THR A 865 -27.36 -4.01 -40.00
CA THR A 865 -27.02 -2.71 -40.61
C THR A 865 -28.12 -1.71 -40.34
N GLN A 866 -27.81 -0.50 -39.91
CA GLN A 866 -28.76 0.58 -39.69
C GLN A 866 -28.31 1.83 -40.49
N ASP A 867 -29.04 2.18 -41.51
CA ASP A 867 -28.80 3.42 -42.26
C ASP A 867 -29.39 4.62 -41.53
N LYS A 868 -28.49 5.53 -41.15
CA LYS A 868 -28.79 6.83 -40.49
C LYS A 868 -28.05 7.97 -41.19
N GLY A 869 -27.78 7.84 -42.48
CA GLY A 869 -26.95 8.81 -43.23
C GLY A 869 -25.55 8.85 -42.66
N ALA A 870 -25.04 10.08 -42.33
CA ALA A 870 -23.70 10.27 -41.77
C ALA A 870 -23.45 9.52 -40.43
N ASN A 871 -24.48 9.03 -39.78
CA ASN A 871 -24.40 8.28 -38.53
C ASN A 871 -24.82 6.81 -38.72
N SER A 872 -24.60 6.24 -39.88
CA SER A 872 -24.90 4.83 -40.18
C SER A 872 -24.04 3.91 -39.31
N VAL A 873 -24.66 2.82 -38.80
CA VAL A 873 -24.08 1.89 -37.84
C VAL A 873 -24.18 0.47 -38.36
N ILE A 874 -23.11 -0.28 -38.23
CA ILE A 874 -23.16 -1.74 -38.39
C ILE A 874 -23.01 -2.42 -37.03
N THR A 875 -23.73 -3.52 -36.81
CA THR A 875 -23.55 -4.38 -35.65
C THR A 875 -22.79 -5.61 -36.11
N VAL A 876 -21.68 -5.90 -35.45
CA VAL A 876 -20.72 -6.94 -35.83
C VAL A 876 -20.50 -7.89 -34.68
N ASP A 877 -20.56 -9.18 -34.95
CA ASP A 877 -20.17 -10.22 -34.00
C ASP A 877 -18.71 -10.58 -34.23
N PHE A 878 -17.86 -10.30 -33.23
CA PHE A 878 -16.45 -10.61 -33.21
C PHE A 878 -16.12 -11.92 -32.45
N GLY A 879 -17.10 -12.76 -32.24
CA GLY A 879 -16.91 -14.06 -31.58
C GLY A 879 -16.55 -13.90 -30.09
N THR A 880 -15.29 -14.06 -29.75
CA THR A 880 -14.80 -13.97 -28.34
C THR A 880 -14.95 -12.59 -27.72
N ASP A 881 -14.87 -11.53 -28.54
CA ASP A 881 -15.00 -10.14 -28.09
C ASP A 881 -16.45 -9.64 -28.07
N GLY A 882 -17.39 -10.53 -28.47
CA GLY A 882 -18.83 -10.30 -28.43
C GLY A 882 -19.32 -9.33 -29.50
N VAL A 883 -20.60 -8.98 -29.41
CA VAL A 883 -21.28 -8.14 -30.41
C VAL A 883 -20.99 -6.66 -30.12
N LYS A 884 -20.50 -5.95 -31.16
CA LYS A 884 -20.19 -4.51 -31.10
C LYS A 884 -20.98 -3.71 -32.12
N ARG A 885 -21.37 -2.49 -31.75
CA ARG A 885 -22.00 -1.53 -32.68
C ARG A 885 -20.96 -0.52 -33.12
N LEU A 886 -20.67 -0.48 -34.39
CA LEU A 886 -19.61 0.37 -34.99
C LEU A 886 -20.25 1.49 -35.82
N LEU A 887 -19.81 2.69 -35.59
CA LEU A 887 -20.20 3.87 -36.38
C LEU A 887 -19.30 3.98 -37.61
N LEU A 888 -19.83 3.76 -38.80
CA LEU A 888 -19.05 3.61 -40.04
C LEU A 888 -18.09 4.76 -40.35
N ARG A 889 -18.45 5.98 -40.00
CA ARG A 889 -17.60 7.16 -40.31
C ARG A 889 -16.31 7.22 -39.53
N VAL A 890 -16.18 6.48 -38.42
CA VAL A 890 -15.01 6.54 -37.50
C VAL A 890 -14.42 5.18 -37.16
N ALA A 891 -15.09 4.10 -37.53
CA ALA A 891 -14.60 2.76 -37.22
C ALA A 891 -13.48 2.37 -38.21
N PRO A 892 -12.29 1.96 -37.71
CA PRO A 892 -11.20 1.46 -38.53
C PRO A 892 -11.50 0.00 -38.95
N ILE A 893 -12.28 -0.14 -40.01
CA ILE A 893 -12.72 -1.43 -40.55
C ILE A 893 -12.35 -1.56 -42.02
N GLU A 894 -12.04 -2.78 -42.41
CA GLU A 894 -11.90 -3.20 -43.79
C GLU A 894 -12.91 -4.35 -44.09
N LYS A 895 -13.56 -4.28 -45.21
CA LYS A 895 -14.44 -5.38 -45.69
C LYS A 895 -13.59 -6.42 -46.38
N LEU A 896 -13.77 -7.69 -46.01
CA LEU A 896 -13.05 -8.85 -46.56
C LEU A 896 -13.79 -9.53 -47.69
#